data_0cc8a46db247dd30a5dbdd236c2f8863
#
_entry.id   0cc8a46db247dd30a5dbdd236c2f8863
#
_cell.length_a   1.000
_cell.length_b   1.000
_cell.length_c   1.000
_cell.angle_alpha   90.00
_cell.angle_beta   90.00
_cell.angle_gamma   90.00
#
_symmetry.space_group_name_H-M   'P 1'
#
loop_
_entity.id
_entity.type
_entity.pdbx_description
1 polymer ?
#
loop_
_entity_poly.entity_id
_entity_poly.type
_entity_poly.pdbx_seq_one_letter_code
_entity_poly.pdbx_strand_id
1 'polypeptide(L)'
;MKKRWMSGTLALLLAGTTVASMMPAVSVKAEGNTVNGTTYYVDSKGGDDSNDGTAEGKAFRTLDKVNALDLEPGDTVLLKKGSVFEDQALTFTKEDSGTAEAPVKVSTYGEGNRPQINTNGHGLWELNYGTPLDNQNHKWKGTVSSSILIEDAEYLEIEGLELTNDRKSATDTEKDKEYNDAYAMDRTGVAGVAKDNGTVDHIVLNDLYIHDVTGNVYNKHMTNGGIYFIVAKPTNEGETGIARYNDIQIRNCSLDTVNRWGIAVGYTYQWRQFTTGALSDATMAKYASSNVVIENNYLNHVGGDAITTMYLDRPMVQYNVSENASEQINFKDYSKNQPSLDANGNVNGTQGVGAGRVAAGIWPWKCKNAIFQYNECFRTLNASNGNGDGQPWDADYGDGTNYQYNYSHGNTASTIMFCGGESINNTFRYNISQYEDMGPLDPAGNSGNCQVYNNTFYIKEGLNTIWHRSHGNGGPVDMENNIFYFAGNTPVTVNDWNPSGNKTFSNNLYYNVSTYPNDANAVKVNAGTEVLVNPGSGPDSVATDKSARRHEDPTATTVFDGYKLAENSPAINAGKVVVDRNGYTIDHDFFGHKITAVPEIGAAESDAVAALVLRSNVYTVSGTTVSDLPKNTTVEDFLKNVIIDAGVTVTIKEGEKELIATDIVKGGATITLSYEGMESVTYTVVASSDKELKDCYYEVKGTTMSVPYTDKNPATVKEVKANITVADTATVSVLNGENELADTDNVVAGMILRITAENGDTNDYIIA
;
A
#
# COMPACT_ATOMS: atom_id res chain seq x y z
N MET A 1 -40.63 -33.05 0.53
CA MET A 1 -39.36 -33.56 0.04
C MET A 1 -38.27 -32.68 0.63
N LYS A 2 -37.44 -33.25 1.49
CA LYS A 2 -36.37 -32.55 2.24
C LYS A 2 -35.19 -32.26 1.34
N LYS A 3 -34.77 -31.01 1.20
CA LYS A 3 -33.47 -30.65 0.65
C LYS A 3 -32.48 -30.45 1.80
N ARG A 4 -31.41 -31.24 1.76
CA ARG A 4 -30.23 -31.14 2.64
C ARG A 4 -29.38 -29.93 2.23
N TRP A 5 -29.01 -29.14 3.19
CA TRP A 5 -27.94 -28.14 3.08
C TRP A 5 -26.62 -28.86 3.35
N MET A 6 -25.69 -28.75 2.43
CA MET A 6 -24.28 -29.07 2.67
C MET A 6 -23.52 -27.75 2.86
N SER A 7 -23.05 -27.56 4.06
CA SER A 7 -22.07 -26.49 4.37
C SER A 7 -20.70 -26.89 3.79
N GLY A 8 -20.24 -26.16 2.79
CA GLY A 8 -18.87 -26.24 2.32
C GLY A 8 -18.05 -25.17 3.02
N THR A 9 -17.11 -25.60 3.85
CA THR A 9 -16.11 -24.76 4.49
C THR A 9 -15.10 -24.36 3.42
N LEU A 10 -15.07 -23.10 3.02
CA LEU A 10 -14.05 -22.56 2.11
C LEU A 10 -12.85 -22.14 2.95
N ALA A 11 -11.76 -22.85 2.80
CA ALA A 11 -10.48 -22.46 3.39
C ALA A 11 -9.85 -21.39 2.52
N LEU A 12 -9.74 -20.17 3.04
CA LEU A 12 -8.99 -19.08 2.42
C LEU A 12 -7.50 -19.34 2.65
N LEU A 13 -6.75 -19.65 1.59
CA LEU A 13 -5.30 -19.57 1.59
C LEU A 13 -4.90 -18.11 1.32
N LEU A 14 -4.56 -17.37 2.36
CA LEU A 14 -3.78 -16.13 2.23
C LEU A 14 -2.30 -16.51 2.10
N ALA A 15 -1.75 -16.41 0.90
CA ALA A 15 -0.30 -16.40 0.69
C ALA A 15 0.18 -14.94 0.76
N GLY A 16 0.41 -14.46 1.96
CA GLY A 16 1.15 -13.22 2.21
C GLY A 16 2.54 -13.55 2.69
N THR A 17 3.56 -13.38 1.86
CA THR A 17 4.96 -13.46 2.29
C THR A 17 5.36 -12.17 2.99
N THR A 18 5.08 -12.10 4.29
CA THR A 18 5.79 -11.18 5.18
C THR A 18 7.04 -11.89 5.69
N VAL A 19 8.20 -11.35 5.36
CA VAL A 19 9.42 -11.67 6.10
C VAL A 19 9.27 -11.04 7.48
N ALA A 20 8.65 -11.77 8.39
CA ALA A 20 8.67 -11.45 9.81
C ALA A 20 9.84 -12.20 10.42
N SER A 21 10.79 -11.48 11.00
CA SER A 21 11.77 -12.03 11.91
C SER A 21 11.05 -12.72 13.07
N MET A 22 11.02 -14.05 13.06
CA MET A 22 10.46 -14.85 14.14
C MET A 22 11.32 -14.72 15.39
N MET A 23 10.85 -13.96 16.37
CA MET A 23 11.19 -14.25 17.76
C MET A 23 10.31 -15.42 18.24
N PRO A 24 10.84 -16.39 18.99
CA PRO A 24 10.02 -17.49 19.48
C PRO A 24 8.98 -16.97 20.47
N ALA A 25 7.71 -17.16 20.14
CA ALA A 25 6.62 -16.89 21.05
C ALA A 25 6.70 -17.86 22.23
N VAL A 26 7.08 -17.36 23.38
CA VAL A 26 6.85 -18.04 24.64
C VAL A 26 5.34 -17.96 24.90
N SER A 27 4.62 -19.04 24.63
CA SER A 27 3.23 -19.15 25.05
C SER A 27 3.17 -19.25 26.57
N VAL A 28 3.04 -18.13 27.24
CA VAL A 28 2.50 -18.09 28.59
C VAL A 28 0.99 -18.24 28.41
N LYS A 29 0.44 -19.39 28.80
CA LYS A 29 -0.99 -19.49 29.06
C LYS A 29 -1.30 -18.56 30.24
N ALA A 30 -1.70 -17.32 29.93
CA ALA A 30 -2.45 -16.53 30.86
C ALA A 30 -3.83 -17.18 30.97
N GLU A 31 -4.25 -17.53 32.20
CA GLU A 31 -5.67 -17.78 32.48
C GLU A 31 -6.37 -16.46 32.17
N GLY A 32 -7.11 -16.43 31.06
CA GLY A 32 -7.82 -15.24 30.63
C GLY A 32 -8.91 -14.92 31.66
N ASN A 33 -8.73 -13.84 32.40
CA ASN A 33 -9.88 -13.10 32.90
C ASN A 33 -10.61 -12.59 31.64
N THR A 34 -11.76 -13.15 31.34
CA THR A 34 -12.69 -12.54 30.38
C THR A 34 -13.09 -11.20 30.97
N VAL A 35 -12.58 -10.11 30.38
CA VAL A 35 -13.08 -8.77 30.69
C VAL A 35 -14.51 -8.74 30.17
N ASN A 36 -15.49 -8.80 31.07
CA ASN A 36 -16.90 -8.67 30.72
C ASN A 36 -17.20 -7.16 30.66
N GLY A 37 -17.12 -6.57 29.48
CA GLY A 37 -17.56 -5.19 29.25
C GLY A 37 -19.07 -5.04 29.41
N THR A 38 -19.52 -3.83 29.63
CA THR A 38 -20.91 -3.43 29.69
C THR A 38 -21.46 -3.20 28.27
N THR A 39 -22.70 -3.58 28.01
CA THR A 39 -23.38 -3.22 26.79
C THR A 39 -24.38 -2.09 27.05
N TYR A 40 -24.20 -0.97 26.35
CA TYR A 40 -25.07 0.20 26.40
C TYR A 40 -25.94 0.26 25.15
N TYR A 41 -27.22 0.54 25.32
CA TYR A 41 -28.22 0.63 24.26
C TYR A 41 -28.69 2.07 24.08
N VAL A 42 -28.81 2.51 22.82
CA VAL A 42 -29.27 3.86 22.47
C VAL A 42 -30.41 3.74 21.44
N ASP A 43 -31.56 4.36 21.73
CA ASP A 43 -32.74 4.38 20.86
C ASP A 43 -33.31 5.81 20.82
N SER A 44 -33.12 6.53 19.74
CA SER A 44 -33.55 7.95 19.62
C SER A 44 -35.06 8.14 19.73
N LYS A 45 -35.86 7.08 19.52
CA LYS A 45 -37.33 7.12 19.51
C LYS A 45 -37.93 6.56 20.80
N GLY A 46 -37.44 5.44 21.28
CA GLY A 46 -37.96 4.72 22.43
C GLY A 46 -37.15 4.84 23.70
N GLY A 47 -35.96 5.42 23.64
CA GLY A 47 -35.08 5.63 24.79
C GLY A 47 -35.47 6.80 25.68
N ASP A 48 -34.86 6.84 26.87
CA ASP A 48 -35.04 7.91 27.86
C ASP A 48 -33.69 8.12 28.59
N ASP A 49 -33.22 9.35 28.63
CA ASP A 49 -31.90 9.69 29.22
C ASP A 49 -31.88 9.63 30.76
N SER A 50 -33.01 9.33 31.37
CA SER A 50 -33.07 8.94 32.80
C SER A 50 -32.74 7.45 33.03
N ASN A 51 -32.66 6.64 31.99
CA ASN A 51 -32.29 5.24 32.05
C ASN A 51 -30.77 5.06 32.29
N ASP A 52 -30.39 3.82 32.61
CA ASP A 52 -28.98 3.41 32.79
C ASP A 52 -28.31 2.90 31.50
N GLY A 53 -29.08 2.75 30.43
CA GLY A 53 -28.59 2.28 29.12
C GLY A 53 -28.26 0.78 29.02
N THR A 54 -28.32 0.01 30.12
CA THR A 54 -27.72 -1.35 30.18
C THR A 54 -28.63 -2.47 29.66
N ALA A 55 -29.79 -2.15 29.12
CA ALA A 55 -30.73 -3.09 28.50
C ALA A 55 -31.53 -2.40 27.39
N GLU A 56 -32.01 -3.14 26.39
CA GLU A 56 -32.82 -2.58 25.30
C GLU A 56 -34.06 -1.81 25.80
N GLY A 57 -34.74 -2.31 26.84
CA GLY A 57 -35.87 -1.63 27.46
C GLY A 57 -35.55 -0.46 28.36
N LYS A 58 -34.25 -0.16 28.51
CA LYS A 58 -33.71 0.95 29.30
C LYS A 58 -32.65 1.76 28.49
N ALA A 59 -32.85 1.81 27.18
CA ALA A 59 -31.94 2.50 26.29
C ALA A 59 -31.84 4.02 26.60
N PHE A 60 -30.70 4.61 26.38
CA PHE A 60 -30.55 6.06 26.30
C PHE A 60 -31.30 6.61 25.09
N ARG A 61 -31.67 7.87 25.12
CA ARG A 61 -32.28 8.55 23.97
C ARG A 61 -31.27 9.28 23.10
N THR A 62 -30.28 9.91 23.72
CA THR A 62 -29.33 10.80 23.04
C THR A 62 -27.91 10.26 23.06
N LEU A 63 -27.09 10.71 22.10
CA LEU A 63 -25.65 10.44 22.05
C LEU A 63 -24.91 11.16 23.16
N ASP A 64 -25.44 12.27 23.70
CA ASP A 64 -24.85 12.97 24.85
C ASP A 64 -24.68 12.06 26.07
N LYS A 65 -25.57 11.08 26.23
CA LYS A 65 -25.45 10.09 27.31
C LYS A 65 -24.29 9.14 27.09
N VAL A 66 -24.00 8.79 25.84
CA VAL A 66 -22.82 7.99 25.47
C VAL A 66 -21.57 8.81 25.70
N ASN A 67 -21.52 10.04 25.20
CA ASN A 67 -20.38 10.96 25.36
C ASN A 67 -20.07 11.31 26.85
N ALA A 68 -20.98 11.03 27.77
CA ALA A 68 -20.79 11.24 29.20
C ALA A 68 -20.37 9.95 29.96
N LEU A 69 -20.17 8.84 29.25
CA LEU A 69 -19.61 7.62 29.82
C LEU A 69 -18.09 7.69 29.77
N ASP A 70 -17.43 7.07 30.72
CA ASP A 70 -16.05 6.64 30.60
C ASP A 70 -16.11 5.14 30.23
N LEU A 71 -15.94 4.82 28.93
CA LEU A 71 -16.05 3.45 28.45
C LEU A 71 -14.83 2.63 28.87
N GLU A 72 -15.07 1.46 29.40
CA GLU A 72 -14.02 0.55 29.88
C GLU A 72 -13.69 -0.53 28.82
N PRO A 73 -12.52 -1.16 28.88
CA PRO A 73 -12.16 -2.23 27.95
C PRO A 73 -13.23 -3.33 27.85
N GLY A 74 -13.69 -3.60 26.64
CA GLY A 74 -14.74 -4.58 26.34
C GLY A 74 -16.15 -4.02 26.33
N ASP A 75 -16.35 -2.75 26.66
CA ASP A 75 -17.67 -2.11 26.58
C ASP A 75 -18.16 -2.04 25.12
N THR A 76 -19.45 -2.12 24.96
CA THR A 76 -20.10 -2.07 23.65
C THR A 76 -21.26 -1.07 23.68
N VAL A 77 -21.26 -0.12 22.75
CA VAL A 77 -22.38 0.81 22.52
C VAL A 77 -23.16 0.34 21.31
N LEU A 78 -24.44 0.05 21.49
CA LEU A 78 -25.34 -0.41 20.43
C LEU A 78 -26.39 0.66 20.12
N LEU A 79 -26.36 1.17 18.88
CA LEU A 79 -27.36 2.11 18.36
C LEU A 79 -28.47 1.33 17.66
N LYS A 80 -29.72 1.64 17.97
CA LYS A 80 -30.87 0.94 17.39
C LYS A 80 -31.05 1.28 15.92
N LYS A 81 -31.19 0.26 15.10
CA LYS A 81 -31.54 0.42 13.68
C LYS A 81 -32.86 1.20 13.54
N GLY A 82 -32.90 2.13 12.58
CA GLY A 82 -34.01 3.05 12.37
C GLY A 82 -34.02 4.29 13.30
N SER A 83 -33.05 4.41 14.20
CA SER A 83 -32.82 5.67 14.95
C SER A 83 -32.25 6.76 14.05
N VAL A 84 -32.60 8.01 14.35
CA VAL A 84 -32.01 9.20 13.75
C VAL A 84 -31.64 10.15 14.90
N PHE A 85 -30.37 10.55 14.94
CA PHE A 85 -29.83 11.45 15.95
C PHE A 85 -29.53 12.80 15.28
N GLU A 86 -30.46 13.74 15.42
CA GLU A 86 -30.40 15.06 14.81
C GLU A 86 -29.60 16.02 15.68
N ASP A 87 -28.70 16.79 15.04
CA ASP A 87 -27.87 17.80 15.66
C ASP A 87 -26.95 17.25 16.78
N GLN A 88 -26.54 15.98 16.64
CA GLN A 88 -25.73 15.24 17.60
C GLN A 88 -24.45 14.68 16.97
N ALA A 89 -23.50 14.30 17.81
CA ALA A 89 -22.23 13.69 17.44
C ALA A 89 -21.75 12.71 18.51
N LEU A 90 -20.85 11.80 18.16
CA LEU A 90 -20.12 10.95 19.10
C LEU A 90 -18.71 11.48 19.29
N THR A 91 -18.23 11.42 20.52
CA THR A 91 -16.84 11.76 20.86
C THR A 91 -16.26 10.66 21.74
N PHE A 92 -15.08 10.17 21.34
CA PHE A 92 -14.27 9.22 22.11
C PHE A 92 -12.95 9.86 22.46
N THR A 93 -12.58 9.79 23.73
CA THR A 93 -11.35 10.34 24.27
C THR A 93 -10.42 9.21 24.73
N LYS A 94 -9.24 9.56 25.22
CA LYS A 94 -8.29 8.59 25.75
C LYS A 94 -8.89 7.68 26.84
N GLU A 95 -9.81 8.23 27.63
CA GLU A 95 -10.49 7.51 28.70
C GLU A 95 -11.43 6.40 28.18
N ASP A 96 -11.86 6.49 26.91
CA ASP A 96 -12.72 5.51 26.24
C ASP A 96 -11.94 4.39 25.53
N SER A 97 -10.68 4.18 25.89
CA SER A 97 -9.82 3.19 25.23
C SER A 97 -10.09 1.77 25.69
N GLY A 98 -10.08 0.84 24.72
CA GLY A 98 -10.08 -0.59 25.00
C GLY A 98 -8.68 -1.14 25.27
N THR A 99 -8.55 -2.45 25.08
CA THR A 99 -7.27 -3.18 25.03
C THR A 99 -7.26 -4.15 23.85
N ALA A 100 -6.10 -4.70 23.51
CA ALA A 100 -5.99 -5.68 22.42
C ALA A 100 -6.89 -6.91 22.62
N GLU A 101 -7.11 -7.33 23.87
CA GLU A 101 -7.96 -8.45 24.23
C GLU A 101 -9.42 -8.07 24.35
N ALA A 102 -9.73 -6.78 24.59
CA ALA A 102 -11.07 -6.28 24.87
C ALA A 102 -11.25 -4.86 24.28
N PRO A 103 -11.35 -4.70 22.96
CA PRO A 103 -11.60 -3.39 22.36
C PRO A 103 -12.97 -2.85 22.76
N VAL A 104 -13.09 -1.53 22.82
CA VAL A 104 -14.39 -0.84 22.90
C VAL A 104 -15.05 -0.89 21.53
N LYS A 105 -16.36 -1.18 21.50
CA LYS A 105 -17.12 -1.37 20.26
C LYS A 105 -18.31 -0.44 20.15
N VAL A 106 -18.52 0.09 18.96
CA VAL A 106 -19.76 0.79 18.59
C VAL A 106 -20.38 0.08 17.40
N SER A 107 -21.60 -0.41 17.56
CA SER A 107 -22.29 -1.18 16.54
C SER A 107 -23.81 -0.94 16.60
N THR A 108 -24.60 -1.84 16.06
CA THR A 108 -26.05 -1.66 15.91
C THR A 108 -26.85 -2.85 16.43
N TYR A 109 -28.11 -2.62 16.79
CA TYR A 109 -29.04 -3.68 17.15
C TYR A 109 -30.44 -3.46 16.56
N GLY A 110 -31.26 -4.48 16.62
CA GLY A 110 -32.63 -4.46 16.10
C GLY A 110 -32.71 -4.60 14.58
N GLU A 111 -33.88 -4.32 14.04
CA GLU A 111 -34.19 -4.42 12.62
C GLU A 111 -34.46 -3.05 12.01
N GLY A 112 -34.14 -2.87 10.73
CA GLY A 112 -34.41 -1.63 9.98
C GLY A 112 -33.17 -1.04 9.32
N ASN A 113 -33.26 0.23 8.90
CA ASN A 113 -32.16 0.97 8.32
C ASN A 113 -31.05 1.21 9.33
N ARG A 114 -29.85 1.50 8.87
CA ARG A 114 -28.74 1.92 9.72
C ARG A 114 -29.16 3.04 10.66
N PRO A 115 -28.67 3.10 11.90
CA PRO A 115 -28.85 4.29 12.73
C PRO A 115 -28.08 5.44 12.10
N GLN A 116 -28.74 6.59 12.00
CA GLN A 116 -28.22 7.76 11.32
C GLN A 116 -27.84 8.86 12.32
N ILE A 117 -26.64 9.40 12.19
CA ILE A 117 -26.16 10.58 12.94
C ILE A 117 -26.13 11.74 11.96
N ASN A 118 -27.09 12.67 12.11
CA ASN A 118 -27.17 13.90 11.32
C ASN A 118 -26.57 15.05 12.14
N THR A 119 -25.31 15.31 11.97
CA THR A 119 -24.58 16.27 12.80
C THR A 119 -24.93 17.72 12.49
N ASN A 120 -25.19 18.06 11.23
CA ASN A 120 -25.70 19.37 10.79
C ASN A 120 -24.83 20.55 11.28
N GLY A 121 -23.51 20.39 11.37
CA GLY A 121 -22.59 21.42 11.85
C GLY A 121 -22.46 21.50 13.37
N HIS A 122 -23.10 20.60 14.13
CA HIS A 122 -22.84 20.38 15.56
C HIS A 122 -21.59 19.52 15.78
N GLY A 123 -21.35 18.96 16.94
CA GLY A 123 -20.14 18.18 17.22
C GLY A 123 -18.84 19.00 17.04
N LEU A 124 -18.88 20.25 17.59
CA LEU A 124 -17.78 21.21 17.46
C LEU A 124 -16.62 20.88 18.38
N TRP A 125 -15.42 20.96 17.85
CA TRP A 125 -14.18 20.81 18.59
C TRP A 125 -13.08 21.70 18.00
N GLU A 126 -11.98 21.90 18.75
CA GLU A 126 -10.87 22.77 18.35
C GLU A 126 -9.70 21.93 17.81
N LEU A 127 -9.52 21.94 16.50
CA LEU A 127 -8.32 21.41 15.89
C LEU A 127 -7.14 22.33 16.11
N ASN A 128 -6.01 21.78 16.55
CA ASN A 128 -4.75 22.51 16.61
C ASN A 128 -3.57 21.56 16.41
N TYR A 129 -2.91 21.66 15.27
CA TYR A 129 -1.69 20.89 15.01
C TYR A 129 -0.50 21.25 15.90
N GLY A 130 -0.58 22.36 16.64
CA GLY A 130 0.50 22.85 17.50
C GLY A 130 1.69 23.49 16.76
N THR A 131 1.66 23.49 15.43
CA THR A 131 2.69 24.10 14.55
C THR A 131 2.11 24.43 13.18
N PRO A 132 2.60 25.47 12.48
CA PRO A 132 2.27 25.68 11.08
C PRO A 132 2.62 24.47 10.21
N LEU A 133 1.83 24.25 9.16
CA LEU A 133 1.98 23.15 8.21
C LEU A 133 3.05 23.47 7.14
N ASP A 134 3.31 22.53 6.26
CA ASP A 134 4.31 22.63 5.18
C ASP A 134 4.01 23.74 4.17
N ASN A 135 2.74 24.02 3.94
CA ASN A 135 2.30 25.14 3.12
C ASN A 135 1.74 26.25 4.01
N GLN A 136 2.27 27.44 3.87
CA GLN A 136 1.86 28.62 4.65
C GLN A 136 0.38 29.03 4.47
N ASN A 137 -0.28 28.53 3.42
CA ASN A 137 -1.69 28.79 3.15
C ASN A 137 -2.61 27.71 3.73
N HIS A 138 -2.06 26.64 4.27
CA HIS A 138 -2.83 25.59 4.92
C HIS A 138 -3.19 26.01 6.35
N LYS A 139 -4.48 26.15 6.60
CA LYS A 139 -5.01 26.40 7.94
C LYS A 139 -4.63 25.22 8.84
N TRP A 140 -4.11 25.50 10.03
CA TRP A 140 -3.56 24.49 10.93
C TRP A 140 -4.19 24.51 12.32
N LYS A 141 -5.16 25.37 12.55
CA LYS A 141 -6.00 25.41 13.76
C LYS A 141 -7.33 26.08 13.47
N GLY A 142 -8.34 25.74 14.23
CA GLY A 142 -9.69 26.32 14.17
C GLY A 142 -10.75 25.33 14.59
N THR A 143 -11.98 25.79 14.65
CA THR A 143 -13.13 24.97 14.98
C THR A 143 -13.52 24.07 13.83
N VAL A 144 -13.77 22.80 14.10
CA VAL A 144 -14.25 21.77 13.17
C VAL A 144 -15.51 21.14 13.72
N SER A 145 -16.44 20.74 12.83
CA SER A 145 -17.59 19.91 13.16
C SER A 145 -17.35 18.49 12.68
N SER A 146 -17.53 17.50 13.54
CA SER A 146 -17.39 16.08 13.17
C SER A 146 -18.56 15.23 13.67
N SER A 147 -19.03 14.29 12.85
CA SER A 147 -20.08 13.36 13.29
C SER A 147 -19.55 12.36 14.30
N ILE A 148 -18.30 11.94 14.12
CA ILE A 148 -17.55 11.17 15.11
C ILE A 148 -16.16 11.81 15.29
N LEU A 149 -15.78 12.12 16.52
CA LEU A 149 -14.43 12.52 16.90
C LEU A 149 -13.78 11.39 17.73
N ILE A 150 -12.57 11.01 17.36
CA ILE A 150 -11.72 10.05 18.07
C ILE A 150 -10.44 10.79 18.44
N GLU A 151 -10.33 11.27 19.70
CA GLU A 151 -9.16 11.99 20.19
C GLU A 151 -8.40 11.12 21.20
N ASP A 152 -7.24 10.61 20.79
CA ASP A 152 -6.35 9.76 21.58
C ASP A 152 -6.95 8.44 22.11
N ALA A 153 -8.19 8.08 21.73
CA ALA A 153 -8.78 6.78 22.03
C ALA A 153 -8.15 5.69 21.15
N GLU A 154 -7.89 4.54 21.75
CA GLU A 154 -7.28 3.38 21.09
C GLU A 154 -8.05 2.08 21.36
N TYR A 155 -7.78 1.02 20.57
CA TYR A 155 -8.53 -0.23 20.62
C TYR A 155 -10.05 0.02 20.52
N LEU A 156 -10.43 0.78 19.49
CA LEU A 156 -11.80 1.20 19.21
C LEU A 156 -12.28 0.68 17.85
N GLU A 157 -13.39 -0.03 17.83
CA GLU A 157 -14.01 -0.56 16.62
C GLU A 157 -15.40 0.06 16.41
N ILE A 158 -15.65 0.71 15.26
CA ILE A 158 -16.93 1.36 14.93
C ILE A 158 -17.47 0.79 13.64
N GLU A 159 -18.74 0.34 13.65
CA GLU A 159 -19.34 -0.27 12.48
C GLU A 159 -20.84 -0.01 12.30
N GLY A 160 -21.30 -0.11 11.05
CA GLY A 160 -22.72 -0.23 10.71
C GLY A 160 -23.52 1.07 10.79
N LEU A 161 -22.88 2.23 10.89
CA LEU A 161 -23.53 3.53 11.07
C LEU A 161 -23.68 4.29 9.73
N GLU A 162 -24.68 5.19 9.68
CA GLU A 162 -24.87 6.20 8.65
C GLU A 162 -24.58 7.58 9.23
N LEU A 163 -23.67 8.34 8.56
CA LEU A 163 -23.17 9.62 9.05
C LEU A 163 -23.39 10.71 8.01
N THR A 164 -23.96 11.85 8.43
CA THR A 164 -24.04 13.07 7.62
C THR A 164 -23.58 14.27 8.44
N ASN A 165 -23.03 15.26 7.74
CA ASN A 165 -22.67 16.54 8.35
C ASN A 165 -22.91 17.67 7.37
N ASP A 166 -24.18 17.79 6.96
CA ASP A 166 -24.64 18.76 5.98
C ASP A 166 -25.14 20.03 6.64
N ARG A 167 -25.43 20.99 5.82
CA ARG A 167 -26.04 22.25 6.18
C ARG A 167 -27.56 22.15 6.11
N LYS A 168 -28.19 22.14 7.26
CA LYS A 168 -29.61 21.78 7.40
C LYS A 168 -30.65 22.71 6.75
N SER A 169 -30.38 23.96 6.51
CA SER A 169 -31.44 24.93 6.14
C SER A 169 -31.03 26.03 5.18
N ALA A 170 -29.96 25.88 4.45
CA ALA A 170 -29.51 26.89 3.51
C ALA A 170 -30.32 26.86 2.22
N THR A 171 -30.65 28.03 1.70
CA THR A 171 -31.06 28.20 0.30
C THR A 171 -29.88 27.82 -0.60
N ASP A 172 -30.14 27.43 -1.86
CA ASP A 172 -29.07 27.08 -2.79
C ASP A 172 -28.03 28.20 -2.92
N THR A 173 -28.49 29.49 -2.94
CA THR A 173 -27.59 30.65 -2.98
C THR A 173 -26.70 30.76 -1.74
N GLU A 174 -27.21 30.41 -0.57
CA GLU A 174 -26.43 30.43 0.66
C GLU A 174 -25.48 29.22 0.73
N LYS A 175 -25.90 28.05 0.23
CA LYS A 175 -25.02 26.88 0.06
C LYS A 175 -23.86 27.21 -0.86
N ASP A 176 -24.11 27.84 -2.01
CA ASP A 176 -23.07 28.26 -2.94
C ASP A 176 -22.11 29.28 -2.33
N LYS A 177 -22.62 30.21 -1.54
CA LYS A 177 -21.80 31.19 -0.84
C LYS A 177 -20.93 30.57 0.22
N GLU A 178 -21.49 29.71 1.04
CA GLU A 178 -20.71 28.98 2.06
C GLU A 178 -19.67 28.05 1.43
N TYR A 179 -20.06 27.39 0.37
CA TYR A 179 -19.20 26.47 -0.38
C TYR A 179 -17.96 27.17 -0.95
N ASN A 180 -18.14 28.41 -1.45
CA ASN A 180 -17.08 29.21 -2.05
C ASN A 180 -16.43 30.22 -1.08
N ASP A 181 -16.68 30.12 0.21
CA ASP A 181 -16.17 31.05 1.22
C ASP A 181 -15.02 30.41 2.01
N ALA A 182 -13.87 31.07 2.05
CA ALA A 182 -12.71 30.64 2.84
C ALA A 182 -13.01 30.56 4.36
N TYR A 183 -14.08 31.18 4.81
CA TYR A 183 -14.55 31.16 6.20
C TYR A 183 -15.66 30.12 6.44
N ALA A 184 -16.03 29.35 5.43
CA ALA A 184 -17.02 28.30 5.61
C ALA A 184 -16.57 27.29 6.67
N MET A 185 -17.54 26.63 7.31
CA MET A 185 -17.29 25.66 8.36
C MET A 185 -16.51 24.46 7.85
N ASP A 186 -15.50 24.05 8.59
CA ASP A 186 -14.77 22.80 8.38
C ASP A 186 -15.61 21.63 8.93
N ARG A 187 -15.91 20.58 8.12
CA ARG A 187 -16.78 19.46 8.48
C ARG A 187 -16.17 18.12 8.09
N THR A 188 -16.34 17.14 8.95
CA THR A 188 -15.89 15.76 8.71
C THR A 188 -16.96 14.76 9.14
N GLY A 189 -17.04 13.62 8.47
CA GLY A 189 -17.82 12.48 8.95
C GLY A 189 -17.13 11.85 10.15
N VAL A 190 -15.91 11.35 9.99
CA VAL A 190 -15.08 10.83 11.10
C VAL A 190 -13.75 11.58 11.15
N ALA A 191 -13.43 12.15 12.30
CA ALA A 191 -12.13 12.77 12.58
C ALA A 191 -11.36 11.93 13.63
N GLY A 192 -10.11 11.59 13.31
CA GLY A 192 -9.16 11.00 14.26
C GLY A 192 -8.03 11.96 14.59
N VAL A 193 -7.68 12.12 15.86
CA VAL A 193 -6.60 12.96 16.33
C VAL A 193 -5.71 12.18 17.30
N ALA A 194 -4.48 11.88 16.90
CA ALA A 194 -3.45 11.40 17.81
C ALA A 194 -2.63 12.59 18.31
N LYS A 195 -2.55 12.78 19.63
CA LYS A 195 -1.91 13.94 20.22
C LYS A 195 -1.20 13.63 21.55
N ASP A 196 -1.94 13.29 22.57
CA ASP A 196 -1.45 13.20 23.95
C ASP A 196 -1.41 11.76 24.51
N ASN A 197 -1.44 10.74 23.61
CA ASN A 197 -1.34 9.31 23.96
C ASN A 197 -0.14 8.58 23.31
N GLY A 198 0.87 9.31 22.80
CA GLY A 198 2.02 8.69 22.13
C GLY A 198 1.61 7.93 20.86
N THR A 199 1.77 6.62 20.85
CA THR A 199 1.25 5.78 19.76
C THR A 199 -0.18 5.38 20.09
N VAL A 200 -1.13 5.75 19.25
CA VAL A 200 -2.53 5.33 19.32
C VAL A 200 -2.70 4.06 18.48
N ASP A 201 -3.06 2.98 19.14
CA ASP A 201 -3.14 1.65 18.54
C ASP A 201 -4.58 1.25 18.21
N HIS A 202 -4.74 0.50 17.13
CA HIS A 202 -5.94 -0.25 16.75
C HIS A 202 -7.23 0.56 16.71
N ILE A 203 -7.47 1.22 15.59
CA ILE A 203 -8.76 1.85 15.26
C ILE A 203 -9.33 1.18 14.01
N VAL A 204 -10.55 0.64 14.12
CA VAL A 204 -11.26 0.01 13.02
C VAL A 204 -12.53 0.76 12.69
N LEU A 205 -12.64 1.23 11.45
CA LEU A 205 -13.87 1.74 10.87
C LEU A 205 -14.36 0.73 9.82
N ASN A 206 -15.54 0.16 10.03
CA ASN A 206 -16.07 -0.90 9.19
C ASN A 206 -17.52 -0.63 8.80
N ASP A 207 -17.87 -0.83 7.54
CA ASP A 207 -19.26 -0.79 7.07
C ASP A 207 -20.00 0.52 7.44
N LEU A 208 -19.31 1.67 7.29
CA LEU A 208 -19.90 2.99 7.46
C LEU A 208 -20.47 3.52 6.13
N TYR A 209 -21.64 4.15 6.18
CA TYR A 209 -22.17 4.95 5.08
C TYR A 209 -22.06 6.42 5.44
N ILE A 210 -21.16 7.15 4.77
CA ILE A 210 -20.85 8.56 5.05
C ILE A 210 -21.24 9.38 3.84
N HIS A 211 -22.16 10.31 4.00
CA HIS A 211 -22.64 11.10 2.87
C HIS A 211 -23.05 12.51 3.27
N ASP A 212 -23.17 13.39 2.28
CA ASP A 212 -23.55 14.78 2.49
C ASP A 212 -22.70 15.47 3.59
N VAL A 213 -21.37 15.34 3.47
CA VAL A 213 -20.43 16.05 4.35
C VAL A 213 -19.93 17.28 3.62
N THR A 214 -20.60 18.43 3.85
CA THR A 214 -20.41 19.64 3.07
C THR A 214 -19.50 20.65 3.76
N GLY A 215 -18.27 20.24 4.07
CA GLY A 215 -17.25 21.07 4.70
C GLY A 215 -16.55 22.03 3.73
N ASN A 216 -15.62 22.82 4.26
CA ASN A 216 -14.83 23.80 3.51
C ASN A 216 -13.84 23.11 2.56
N VAL A 217 -14.01 23.26 1.27
CA VAL A 217 -13.14 22.66 0.24
C VAL A 217 -11.73 23.30 0.19
N TYR A 218 -11.57 24.51 0.71
CA TYR A 218 -10.29 25.25 0.67
C TYR A 218 -9.33 24.91 1.82
N ASN A 219 -9.85 24.49 2.96
CA ASN A 219 -9.04 24.17 4.13
C ASN A 219 -8.53 22.72 4.07
N LYS A 220 -7.50 22.52 3.27
CA LYS A 220 -6.99 21.17 2.90
C LYS A 220 -6.72 20.25 4.09
N HIS A 221 -6.28 20.75 5.23
CA HIS A 221 -5.87 19.92 6.37
C HIS A 221 -6.67 20.17 7.66
N MET A 222 -7.85 20.78 7.55
CA MET A 222 -8.74 21.02 8.67
C MET A 222 -9.78 19.93 8.90
N THR A 223 -9.41 18.66 8.62
CA THR A 223 -10.32 17.53 8.73
C THR A 223 -11.66 17.76 8.00
N ASN A 224 -11.57 18.13 6.71
CA ASN A 224 -12.73 18.25 5.83
C ASN A 224 -12.89 17.00 5.00
N GLY A 225 -14.07 16.41 4.99
CA GLY A 225 -14.40 15.28 4.16
C GLY A 225 -15.00 14.09 4.90
N GLY A 226 -14.91 12.91 4.30
CA GLY A 226 -15.54 11.70 4.86
C GLY A 226 -14.83 11.20 6.12
N ILE A 227 -13.59 10.74 5.97
CA ILE A 227 -12.77 10.20 7.08
C ILE A 227 -11.40 10.89 7.06
N TYR A 228 -10.98 11.47 8.18
CA TYR A 228 -9.70 12.13 8.25
C TYR A 228 -8.97 11.92 9.58
N PHE A 229 -7.82 11.24 9.54
CA PHE A 229 -6.94 10.99 10.68
C PHE A 229 -5.71 11.89 10.61
N ILE A 230 -5.45 12.68 11.66
CA ILE A 230 -4.30 13.57 11.77
C ILE A 230 -3.47 13.27 13.00
N VAL A 231 -2.23 13.76 12.98
CA VAL A 231 -1.30 13.69 14.11
C VAL A 231 -0.94 15.10 14.54
N ALA A 232 -1.40 15.51 15.72
CA ALA A 232 -1.14 16.82 16.30
C ALA A 232 0.05 16.77 17.27
N LYS A 233 0.65 17.93 17.54
CA LYS A 233 1.79 18.03 18.46
C LYS A 233 1.33 17.78 19.89
N PRO A 234 1.96 16.86 20.62
CA PRO A 234 1.67 16.61 22.02
C PRO A 234 1.81 17.85 22.88
N THR A 235 0.97 17.96 23.90
CA THR A 235 1.06 19.00 24.93
C THR A 235 2.39 18.90 25.67
N ASN A 236 2.81 17.67 26.01
CA ASN A 236 4.10 17.38 26.62
C ASN A 236 4.72 16.11 25.99
N GLU A 237 5.44 16.27 24.88
CA GLU A 237 6.09 15.16 24.16
C GLU A 237 7.10 14.39 25.03
N GLY A 238 7.67 15.03 26.05
CA GLY A 238 8.59 14.37 26.99
C GLY A 238 7.91 13.35 27.90
N GLU A 239 6.61 13.47 28.13
CA GLU A 239 5.80 12.57 28.96
C GLU A 239 5.09 11.51 28.11
N THR A 240 4.45 11.92 27.01
CA THR A 240 3.62 11.04 26.19
C THR A 240 4.39 10.38 25.03
N GLY A 241 5.54 10.91 24.67
CA GLY A 241 6.28 10.49 23.47
C GLY A 241 5.78 11.21 22.22
N ILE A 242 6.31 10.78 21.08
CA ILE A 242 5.91 11.27 19.75
C ILE A 242 4.54 10.72 19.40
N ALA A 243 3.59 11.60 19.08
CA ALA A 243 2.27 11.19 18.64
C ALA A 243 2.33 10.54 17.25
N ARG A 244 1.63 9.42 17.09
CA ARG A 244 1.47 8.69 15.83
C ARG A 244 0.38 7.62 15.94
N TYR A 245 -0.01 7.05 14.83
CA TYR A 245 -0.91 5.90 14.80
C TYR A 245 -0.17 4.60 14.50
N ASN A 246 -0.73 3.51 14.99
CA ASN A 246 -0.40 2.16 14.58
C ASN A 246 -1.69 1.33 14.47
N ASP A 247 -1.84 0.54 13.38
CA ASP A 247 -3.01 -0.29 13.11
C ASP A 247 -4.33 0.51 12.97
N ILE A 248 -4.43 1.29 11.88
CA ILE A 248 -5.71 1.85 11.41
C ILE A 248 -6.26 0.98 10.27
N GLN A 249 -7.50 0.52 10.40
CA GLN A 249 -8.20 -0.23 9.38
C GLN A 249 -9.48 0.50 8.98
N ILE A 250 -9.60 0.89 7.72
CA ILE A 250 -10.79 1.52 7.14
C ILE A 250 -11.29 0.62 6.03
N ARG A 251 -12.42 -0.05 6.25
CA ARG A 251 -12.87 -1.10 5.33
C ARG A 251 -14.39 -1.15 5.14
N ASN A 252 -14.81 -1.61 3.98
CA ASN A 252 -16.21 -1.81 3.62
C ASN A 252 -17.08 -0.56 3.77
N CYS A 253 -16.47 0.64 3.74
CA CYS A 253 -17.19 1.90 3.87
C CYS A 253 -17.66 2.39 2.49
N SER A 254 -18.82 3.07 2.49
CA SER A 254 -19.34 3.76 1.33
C SER A 254 -19.40 5.26 1.61
N LEU A 255 -18.77 6.06 0.76
CA LEU A 255 -18.73 7.51 0.87
C LEU A 255 -19.36 8.14 -0.36
N ASP A 256 -20.28 9.09 -0.18
CA ASP A 256 -20.94 9.79 -1.29
C ASP A 256 -21.14 11.28 -0.97
N THR A 257 -20.82 12.13 -1.89
CA THR A 257 -21.01 13.59 -1.75
C THR A 257 -20.30 14.14 -0.51
N VAL A 258 -18.98 13.99 -0.48
CA VAL A 258 -18.13 14.53 0.58
C VAL A 258 -17.17 15.58 0.03
N ASN A 259 -17.07 16.72 0.72
CA ASN A 259 -16.21 17.80 0.29
C ASN A 259 -14.76 17.56 0.67
N ARG A 260 -13.83 17.93 -0.21
CA ARG A 260 -12.38 17.89 -0.11
C ARG A 260 -11.78 16.48 -0.09
N TRP A 261 -11.82 15.72 1.00
CA TRP A 261 -11.22 14.40 1.12
C TRP A 261 -12.28 13.31 1.21
N GLY A 262 -12.09 12.22 0.50
CA GLY A 262 -12.83 11.00 0.78
C GLY A 262 -12.30 10.34 2.06
N ILE A 263 -11.12 9.74 1.96
CA ILE A 263 -10.39 9.16 3.08
C ILE A 263 -8.98 9.72 3.10
N ALA A 264 -8.54 10.30 4.23
CA ALA A 264 -7.20 10.84 4.40
C ALA A 264 -6.60 10.39 5.74
N VAL A 265 -5.38 9.88 5.74
CA VAL A 265 -4.75 9.35 6.94
C VAL A 265 -3.30 9.81 7.06
N GLY A 266 -2.95 10.37 8.22
CA GLY A 266 -1.57 10.46 8.68
C GLY A 266 -0.91 11.83 8.57
N TYR A 267 -1.58 12.92 8.12
CA TYR A 267 -0.94 14.23 8.13
C TYR A 267 -0.44 14.59 9.54
N THR A 268 0.83 15.05 9.65
CA THR A 268 1.52 15.13 10.94
C THR A 268 2.20 16.48 11.20
N TYR A 269 2.20 16.90 12.48
CA TYR A 269 3.02 18.02 12.94
C TYR A 269 4.52 17.79 12.72
N GLN A 270 4.96 16.55 12.56
CA GLN A 270 6.34 16.15 12.30
C GLN A 270 6.76 16.24 10.83
N TRP A 271 5.96 16.84 9.96
CA TRP A 271 6.19 16.90 8.51
C TRP A 271 7.62 17.29 8.11
N ARG A 272 8.32 18.08 8.94
CA ARG A 272 9.72 18.49 8.69
C ARG A 272 10.72 17.34 8.73
N GLN A 273 10.37 16.21 9.32
CA GLN A 273 11.23 15.02 9.37
C GLN A 273 11.21 14.24 8.04
N PHE A 274 10.25 14.54 7.17
CA PHE A 274 10.02 13.87 5.89
C PHE A 274 10.36 14.78 4.70
N THR A 275 11.44 15.55 4.80
CA THR A 275 11.77 16.63 3.84
C THR A 275 12.64 16.21 2.68
N THR A 276 13.20 15.00 2.69
CA THR A 276 14.10 14.50 1.65
C THR A 276 13.47 13.39 0.83
N GLY A 277 13.91 13.24 -0.42
CA GLY A 277 13.40 12.18 -1.30
C GLY A 277 13.63 10.77 -0.74
N ALA A 278 14.83 10.46 -0.25
CA ALA A 278 15.13 9.17 0.37
C ALA A 278 14.71 9.18 1.84
N LEU A 279 13.57 8.55 2.15
CA LEU A 279 13.08 8.40 3.52
C LEU A 279 13.81 7.26 4.22
N SER A 280 14.64 7.57 5.23
CA SER A 280 15.39 6.55 5.97
C SER A 280 14.47 5.69 6.84
N ASP A 281 14.82 4.41 7.03
CA ASP A 281 14.07 3.51 7.93
C ASP A 281 14.06 4.06 9.37
N ALA A 282 15.12 4.71 9.82
CA ALA A 282 15.18 5.33 11.14
C ALA A 282 14.18 6.49 11.29
N THR A 283 13.99 7.32 10.24
CA THR A 283 12.97 8.37 10.23
C THR A 283 11.58 7.76 10.30
N MET A 284 11.31 6.75 9.48
CA MET A 284 10.01 6.09 9.44
C MET A 284 9.69 5.42 10.77
N ALA A 285 10.58 4.61 11.32
CA ALA A 285 10.39 3.93 12.60
C ALA A 285 10.12 4.91 13.76
N LYS A 286 10.69 6.12 13.70
CA LYS A 286 10.55 7.09 14.78
C LYS A 286 9.33 7.98 14.65
N TYR A 287 8.99 8.44 13.46
CA TYR A 287 8.03 9.52 13.25
C TYR A 287 6.79 9.15 12.46
N ALA A 288 6.85 8.10 11.63
CA ALA A 288 5.73 7.71 10.79
C ALA A 288 4.66 6.95 11.59
N SER A 289 3.42 7.12 11.18
CA SER A 289 2.38 6.15 11.51
C SER A 289 2.54 4.90 10.63
N SER A 290 2.08 3.75 11.11
CA SER A 290 2.33 2.43 10.48
C SER A 290 1.10 1.53 10.53
N ASN A 291 1.15 0.40 9.81
CA ASN A 291 0.10 -0.61 9.78
C ASN A 291 -1.28 -0.04 9.40
N VAL A 292 -1.30 0.88 8.43
CA VAL A 292 -2.54 1.47 7.92
C VAL A 292 -3.03 0.67 6.73
N VAL A 293 -4.27 0.17 6.81
CA VAL A 293 -4.96 -0.59 5.76
C VAL A 293 -6.26 0.11 5.38
N ILE A 294 -6.43 0.43 4.10
CA ILE A 294 -7.65 1.02 3.55
C ILE A 294 -8.14 0.09 2.44
N GLU A 295 -9.25 -0.63 2.67
CA GLU A 295 -9.66 -1.68 1.76
C GLU A 295 -11.18 -1.82 1.57
N ASN A 296 -11.60 -2.28 0.39
CA ASN A 296 -13.00 -2.54 0.04
C ASN A 296 -13.94 -1.34 0.20
N ASN A 297 -13.43 -0.12 0.06
CA ASN A 297 -14.27 1.07 0.17
C ASN A 297 -14.76 1.53 -1.21
N TYR A 298 -15.97 2.07 -1.25
CA TYR A 298 -16.54 2.71 -2.43
C TYR A 298 -16.71 4.21 -2.18
N LEU A 299 -16.14 5.03 -3.06
CA LEU A 299 -16.19 6.48 -2.96
C LEU A 299 -16.79 7.06 -4.24
N ASN A 300 -17.79 7.92 -4.11
CA ASN A 300 -18.43 8.60 -5.20
C ASN A 300 -18.64 10.08 -4.86
N HIS A 301 -18.59 10.96 -5.85
CA HIS A 301 -18.78 12.40 -5.68
C HIS A 301 -17.91 13.01 -4.58
N VAL A 302 -16.60 12.75 -4.67
CA VAL A 302 -15.61 13.36 -3.77
C VAL A 302 -15.17 14.71 -4.33
N GLY A 303 -15.29 15.74 -3.50
CA GLY A 303 -14.99 17.12 -3.93
C GLY A 303 -13.53 17.39 -4.27
N GLY A 304 -12.61 16.66 -3.66
CA GLY A 304 -11.17 16.70 -3.91
C GLY A 304 -10.58 15.31 -4.09
N ASP A 305 -9.58 14.97 -3.29
CA ASP A 305 -8.85 13.72 -3.35
C ASP A 305 -9.68 12.55 -2.79
N ALA A 306 -9.71 11.42 -3.48
CA ALA A 306 -10.51 10.29 -3.04
C ALA A 306 -9.89 9.56 -1.84
N ILE A 307 -8.68 9.03 -1.98
CA ILE A 307 -7.96 8.37 -0.88
C ILE A 307 -6.52 8.86 -0.85
N THR A 308 -6.08 9.35 0.30
CA THR A 308 -4.71 9.80 0.47
C THR A 308 -4.11 9.29 1.78
N THR A 309 -2.94 8.66 1.67
CA THR A 309 -2.09 8.30 2.81
C THR A 309 -0.93 9.28 2.90
N MET A 310 -0.59 9.73 4.13
CA MET A 310 0.38 10.81 4.30
C MET A 310 1.38 10.47 5.41
N TYR A 311 2.68 10.57 5.10
CA TYR A 311 3.77 10.36 6.06
C TYR A 311 3.75 8.98 6.74
N LEU A 312 3.28 7.95 6.04
CA LEU A 312 3.12 6.60 6.56
C LEU A 312 4.28 5.67 6.13
N ASP A 313 4.58 4.72 7.00
CA ASP A 313 5.43 3.58 6.65
C ASP A 313 4.59 2.41 6.16
N ARG A 314 4.81 1.98 4.93
CA ARG A 314 4.17 0.82 4.27
C ARG A 314 2.63 0.77 4.38
N PRO A 315 1.90 1.87 4.09
CA PRO A 315 0.45 1.78 4.03
C PRO A 315 0.02 0.83 2.90
N MET A 316 -1.07 0.10 3.13
CA MET A 316 -1.71 -0.75 2.13
C MET A 316 -3.09 -0.20 1.77
N VAL A 317 -3.29 0.09 0.49
CA VAL A 317 -4.56 0.59 -0.05
C VAL A 317 -5.00 -0.35 -1.17
N GLN A 318 -6.09 -1.10 -0.94
CA GLN A 318 -6.46 -2.17 -1.87
C GLN A 318 -7.96 -2.36 -2.01
N TYR A 319 -8.38 -2.85 -3.18
CA TYR A 319 -9.78 -3.16 -3.50
C TYR A 319 -10.74 -1.98 -3.34
N ASN A 320 -10.26 -0.74 -3.38
CA ASN A 320 -11.11 0.42 -3.30
C ASN A 320 -11.59 0.83 -4.70
N VAL A 321 -12.75 1.44 -4.76
CA VAL A 321 -13.31 2.04 -5.97
C VAL A 321 -13.51 3.53 -5.72
N SER A 322 -12.91 4.37 -6.59
CA SER A 322 -13.12 5.81 -6.62
C SER A 322 -13.80 6.19 -7.92
N GLU A 323 -14.98 6.76 -7.82
CA GLU A 323 -15.75 7.31 -8.92
C GLU A 323 -16.00 8.79 -8.68
N ASN A 324 -15.90 9.64 -9.73
CA ASN A 324 -16.18 11.07 -9.66
C ASN A 324 -15.40 11.80 -8.55
N ALA A 325 -14.07 11.65 -8.52
CA ALA A 325 -13.23 12.40 -7.61
C ALA A 325 -12.84 13.78 -8.20
N SER A 326 -12.43 14.70 -7.34
CA SER A 326 -11.99 16.07 -7.67
C SER A 326 -13.08 16.96 -8.29
N GLU A 327 -14.35 16.64 -8.09
CA GLU A 327 -15.47 17.35 -8.72
C GLU A 327 -15.55 18.83 -8.34
N GLN A 328 -15.25 19.18 -7.10
CA GLN A 328 -15.39 20.54 -6.60
C GLN A 328 -14.12 21.34 -6.72
N ILE A 329 -12.97 20.71 -6.66
CA ILE A 329 -11.67 21.37 -6.80
C ILE A 329 -11.54 22.03 -8.18
N ASN A 330 -12.27 21.54 -9.16
CA ASN A 330 -12.35 22.11 -10.51
C ASN A 330 -13.34 23.27 -10.65
N PHE A 331 -13.99 23.65 -9.55
CA PHE A 331 -14.93 24.75 -9.58
C PHE A 331 -14.24 26.05 -10.00
N LYS A 332 -14.90 26.82 -10.89
CA LYS A 332 -14.36 28.00 -11.54
C LYS A 332 -13.78 29.01 -10.54
N ASP A 333 -14.35 29.14 -9.38
CA ASP A 333 -14.00 30.14 -8.37
C ASP A 333 -13.10 29.64 -7.25
N TYR A 334 -12.70 28.35 -7.26
CA TYR A 334 -11.81 27.78 -6.27
C TYR A 334 -10.55 28.62 -6.05
N SER A 335 -9.90 29.03 -7.14
CA SER A 335 -8.66 29.81 -7.08
C SER A 335 -8.80 31.21 -6.50
N LYS A 336 -10.03 31.72 -6.38
CA LYS A 336 -10.28 33.08 -5.89
C LYS A 336 -10.48 33.17 -4.38
N ASN A 337 -10.85 32.06 -3.76
CA ASN A 337 -11.35 32.04 -2.38
C ASN A 337 -10.44 31.28 -1.40
N GLN A 338 -9.26 30.86 -1.82
CA GLN A 338 -8.31 30.24 -0.92
C GLN A 338 -7.98 31.17 0.25
N PRO A 339 -7.93 30.68 1.51
CA PRO A 339 -7.66 31.52 2.66
C PRO A 339 -6.25 32.11 2.61
N SER A 340 -6.16 33.39 2.99
CA SER A 340 -4.92 34.00 3.43
C SER A 340 -4.84 33.90 4.93
N LEU A 341 -3.69 33.56 5.50
CA LEU A 341 -3.52 33.33 6.92
C LEU A 341 -2.58 34.38 7.54
N ASP A 342 -2.89 34.78 8.77
CA ASP A 342 -1.96 35.55 9.61
C ASP A 342 -0.85 34.64 10.18
N ALA A 343 0.13 35.24 10.87
CA ALA A 343 1.23 34.50 11.50
C ALA A 343 0.78 33.51 12.58
N ASN A 344 -0.45 33.64 13.07
CA ASN A 344 -1.05 32.75 14.06
C ASN A 344 -1.90 31.64 13.43
N GLY A 345 -1.99 31.60 12.07
CA GLY A 345 -2.78 30.61 11.33
C GLY A 345 -4.28 30.91 11.28
N ASN A 346 -4.73 32.12 11.65
CA ASN A 346 -6.12 32.52 11.50
C ASN A 346 -6.36 33.06 10.09
N VAL A 347 -7.55 32.83 9.55
CA VAL A 347 -7.95 33.42 8.28
C VAL A 347 -8.06 34.94 8.42
N ASN A 348 -7.33 35.69 7.61
CA ASN A 348 -7.32 37.15 7.61
C ASN A 348 -7.69 37.75 6.26
N GLY A 349 -8.16 36.94 5.33
CA GLY A 349 -8.56 37.35 3.99
C GLY A 349 -8.62 36.16 3.03
N THR A 350 -8.77 36.48 1.76
CA THR A 350 -8.70 35.52 0.66
C THR A 350 -7.60 35.93 -0.30
N GLN A 351 -6.91 34.97 -0.88
CA GLN A 351 -5.95 35.20 -1.96
C GLN A 351 -6.32 34.35 -3.16
N GLY A 352 -6.10 34.88 -4.34
CA GLY A 352 -6.16 34.09 -5.56
C GLY A 352 -5.03 33.06 -5.58
N VAL A 353 -5.35 31.83 -5.82
CA VAL A 353 -4.34 30.82 -6.17
C VAL A 353 -4.05 30.93 -7.65
N GLY A 354 -2.81 30.75 -8.03
CA GLY A 354 -2.46 30.51 -9.43
C GLY A 354 -3.26 29.33 -10.00
N ALA A 355 -3.19 29.10 -11.29
CA ALA A 355 -4.02 28.14 -12.02
C ALA A 355 -3.96 26.66 -11.54
N GLY A 356 -3.22 26.34 -10.50
CA GLY A 356 -3.08 24.97 -9.97
C GLY A 356 -4.24 24.57 -9.07
N ARG A 357 -5.00 23.60 -9.52
CA ARG A 357 -5.96 22.87 -8.72
C ARG A 357 -5.44 21.47 -8.58
N VAL A 358 -5.11 21.12 -7.35
CA VAL A 358 -4.37 19.91 -7.08
C VAL A 358 -5.25 18.95 -6.29
N ALA A 359 -5.75 17.95 -6.98
CA ALA A 359 -6.39 16.78 -6.40
C ALA A 359 -6.28 15.62 -7.39
N ALA A 360 -6.01 14.43 -6.86
CA ALA A 360 -5.88 13.19 -7.60
C ALA A 360 -6.86 12.14 -7.05
N GLY A 361 -6.87 10.95 -7.63
CA GLY A 361 -7.73 9.87 -7.20
C GLY A 361 -7.23 9.23 -5.89
N ILE A 362 -6.39 8.22 -6.01
CA ILE A 362 -5.90 7.41 -4.89
C ILE A 362 -4.37 7.47 -4.86
N TRP A 363 -3.79 8.06 -3.80
CA TRP A 363 -2.38 8.40 -3.83
C TRP A 363 -1.71 8.58 -2.45
N PRO A 364 -0.37 8.42 -2.34
CA PRO A 364 0.41 8.73 -1.14
C PRO A 364 1.03 10.12 -1.19
N TRP A 365 1.24 10.72 -0.04
CA TRP A 365 2.08 11.90 0.18
C TRP A 365 3.20 11.55 1.14
N LYS A 366 4.47 11.61 0.68
CA LYS A 366 5.66 11.37 1.52
C LYS A 366 5.60 10.07 2.34
N CYS A 367 5.00 9.04 1.78
CA CYS A 367 5.02 7.70 2.34
C CYS A 367 6.26 6.93 1.89
N LYS A 368 6.67 5.95 2.69
CA LYS A 368 7.70 4.99 2.29
C LYS A 368 7.09 3.62 2.03
N ASN A 369 7.49 3.00 0.92
CA ASN A 369 7.11 1.65 0.54
C ASN A 369 5.59 1.43 0.54
N ALA A 370 4.81 2.43 0.13
CA ALA A 370 3.36 2.35 0.03
C ALA A 370 2.94 1.36 -1.06
N ILE A 371 1.90 0.57 -0.80
CA ILE A 371 1.34 -0.42 -1.74
C ILE A 371 -0.09 -0.04 -2.07
N PHE A 372 -0.35 0.20 -3.35
CA PHE A 372 -1.67 0.45 -3.92
C PHE A 372 -1.98 -0.66 -4.92
N GLN A 373 -2.95 -1.51 -4.61
CA GLN A 373 -3.23 -2.67 -5.45
C GLN A 373 -4.72 -3.01 -5.55
N TYR A 374 -5.12 -3.57 -6.69
CA TYR A 374 -6.48 -3.99 -6.98
C TYR A 374 -7.54 -2.88 -6.84
N ASN A 375 -7.12 -1.62 -6.87
CA ASN A 375 -8.05 -0.50 -6.83
C ASN A 375 -8.59 -0.20 -8.22
N GLU A 376 -9.75 0.44 -8.27
CA GLU A 376 -10.34 1.02 -9.46
C GLU A 376 -10.51 2.53 -9.26
N CYS A 377 -10.15 3.34 -10.27
CA CYS A 377 -10.33 4.78 -10.22
C CYS A 377 -10.77 5.31 -11.59
N PHE A 378 -11.90 6.02 -11.62
CA PHE A 378 -12.44 6.55 -12.86
C PHE A 378 -13.20 7.86 -12.66
N ARG A 379 -13.27 8.67 -13.73
CA ARG A 379 -13.85 10.01 -13.73
C ARG A 379 -13.22 10.96 -12.71
N THR A 380 -11.94 10.81 -12.42
CA THR A 380 -11.21 11.83 -11.67
C THR A 380 -11.08 13.06 -12.56
N LEU A 381 -11.50 14.22 -12.07
CA LEU A 381 -11.58 15.43 -12.88
C LEU A 381 -10.31 16.28 -12.75
N ASN A 382 -9.80 16.73 -13.89
CA ASN A 382 -8.78 17.77 -13.96
C ASN A 382 -9.45 19.16 -14.12
N ALA A 383 -8.69 20.21 -13.87
CA ALA A 383 -9.11 21.56 -14.22
C ALA A 383 -9.34 21.70 -15.74
N SER A 384 -10.32 22.51 -16.13
CA SER A 384 -10.71 22.70 -17.54
C SER A 384 -9.57 23.19 -18.44
N ASN A 385 -8.54 23.82 -17.88
CA ASN A 385 -7.32 24.25 -18.58
C ASN A 385 -6.21 23.19 -18.61
N GLY A 386 -6.43 22.01 -18.02
CA GLY A 386 -5.46 20.93 -17.93
C GLY A 386 -4.30 21.15 -16.95
N ASN A 387 -4.34 22.19 -16.12
CA ASN A 387 -3.27 22.56 -15.19
C ASN A 387 -3.56 22.13 -13.73
N GLY A 388 -4.47 21.21 -13.52
CA GLY A 388 -4.68 20.52 -12.25
C GLY A 388 -4.15 19.11 -12.37
N ASP A 389 -4.13 18.39 -11.27
CA ASP A 389 -3.80 16.99 -11.27
C ASP A 389 -4.91 16.16 -11.95
N GLY A 390 -5.77 15.45 -11.27
CA GLY A 390 -6.87 14.71 -11.88
C GLY A 390 -6.47 13.34 -12.39
N GLN A 391 -5.25 12.88 -12.06
CA GLN A 391 -4.81 11.51 -12.30
C GLN A 391 -5.54 10.56 -11.34
N PRO A 392 -5.83 9.32 -11.78
CA PRO A 392 -6.26 8.27 -10.86
C PRO A 392 -5.17 7.91 -9.85
N TRP A 393 -3.90 7.90 -10.27
CA TRP A 393 -2.74 7.51 -9.48
C TRP A 393 -1.68 8.60 -9.48
N ASP A 394 -1.12 8.90 -8.30
CA ASP A 394 -0.06 9.90 -8.14
C ASP A 394 0.93 9.47 -7.05
N ALA A 395 2.18 9.21 -7.42
CA ALA A 395 3.24 8.94 -6.46
C ALA A 395 3.90 10.25 -6.06
N ASP A 396 3.36 10.93 -5.03
CA ASP A 396 3.71 12.30 -4.70
C ASP A 396 4.71 12.40 -3.54
N TYR A 397 5.94 12.86 -3.85
CA TYR A 397 7.06 13.04 -2.93
C TYR A 397 7.40 11.81 -2.07
N GLY A 398 7.02 10.60 -2.49
CA GLY A 398 7.23 9.35 -1.79
C GLY A 398 8.52 8.63 -2.16
N ASP A 399 8.84 7.59 -1.40
CA ASP A 399 9.99 6.72 -1.63
C ASP A 399 9.53 5.25 -1.68
N GLY A 400 9.61 4.64 -2.86
CA GLY A 400 9.25 3.24 -3.05
C GLY A 400 7.75 2.95 -3.12
N THR A 401 6.94 3.90 -3.58
CA THR A 401 5.51 3.65 -3.82
C THR A 401 5.33 2.64 -4.95
N ASN A 402 4.48 1.65 -4.72
CA ASN A 402 4.18 0.60 -5.67
C ASN A 402 2.69 0.57 -6.01
N TYR A 403 2.37 0.83 -7.29
CA TYR A 403 1.05 0.63 -7.87
C TYR A 403 1.04 -0.65 -8.68
N GLN A 404 0.20 -1.61 -8.30
CA GLN A 404 0.11 -2.89 -9.01
C GLN A 404 -1.32 -3.42 -9.07
N TYR A 405 -1.66 -4.10 -10.16
CA TYR A 405 -2.96 -4.74 -10.38
C TYR A 405 -4.16 -3.79 -10.30
N ASN A 406 -3.93 -2.48 -10.49
CA ASN A 406 -5.00 -1.49 -10.47
C ASN A 406 -5.62 -1.33 -11.87
N TYR A 407 -6.86 -0.91 -11.90
CA TYR A 407 -7.57 -0.54 -13.11
C TYR A 407 -8.00 0.92 -13.07
N SER A 408 -7.74 1.67 -14.14
CA SER A 408 -8.25 3.03 -14.28
C SER A 408 -8.85 3.26 -15.65
N HIS A 409 -9.88 4.11 -15.71
CA HIS A 409 -10.55 4.40 -16.96
C HIS A 409 -11.26 5.76 -16.98
N GLY A 410 -11.25 6.43 -18.13
CA GLY A 410 -12.01 7.63 -18.36
C GLY A 410 -11.70 8.79 -17.42
N ASN A 411 -10.48 8.88 -16.91
CA ASN A 411 -10.03 10.01 -16.13
C ASN A 411 -9.60 11.16 -17.04
N THR A 412 -9.67 12.41 -16.57
CA THR A 412 -9.43 13.58 -17.40
C THR A 412 -7.97 14.06 -17.41
N ALA A 413 -7.06 13.29 -16.85
CA ALA A 413 -5.61 13.51 -16.88
C ALA A 413 -4.86 12.26 -17.40
N SER A 414 -3.59 12.10 -17.04
CA SER A 414 -2.80 10.91 -17.33
C SER A 414 -3.08 9.76 -16.34
N THR A 415 -2.68 8.53 -16.68
CA THR A 415 -2.86 7.38 -15.80
C THR A 415 -2.09 7.52 -14.51
N ILE A 416 -0.77 7.73 -14.58
CA ILE A 416 0.12 7.80 -13.42
C ILE A 416 0.97 9.08 -13.46
N MET A 417 1.04 9.78 -12.33
CA MET A 417 2.00 10.85 -12.09
C MET A 417 3.08 10.39 -11.11
N PHE A 418 4.32 10.76 -11.39
CA PHE A 418 5.43 10.73 -10.45
C PHE A 418 5.77 12.18 -10.12
N CYS A 419 5.25 12.70 -9.02
CA CYS A 419 5.23 14.12 -8.72
C CYS A 419 6.37 14.56 -7.82
N GLY A 420 7.00 15.66 -8.22
CA GLY A 420 7.98 16.37 -7.43
C GLY A 420 9.40 15.82 -7.51
N GLY A 421 10.36 16.67 -7.14
CA GLY A 421 11.80 16.34 -7.18
C GLY A 421 12.26 15.32 -6.14
N GLU A 422 11.36 14.88 -5.29
CA GLU A 422 11.63 13.93 -4.20
C GLU A 422 10.80 12.65 -4.35
N SER A 423 10.09 12.47 -5.47
CA SER A 423 9.37 11.24 -5.81
C SER A 423 10.34 10.24 -6.41
N ILE A 424 10.78 9.25 -5.63
CA ILE A 424 11.87 8.34 -6.03
C ILE A 424 11.51 6.88 -5.80
N ASN A 425 12.17 6.00 -6.56
CA ASN A 425 12.07 4.55 -6.44
C ASN A 425 10.63 4.02 -6.62
N ASN A 426 9.75 4.76 -7.30
CA ASN A 426 8.36 4.37 -7.46
C ASN A 426 8.19 3.40 -8.62
N THR A 427 7.25 2.48 -8.47
CA THR A 427 6.97 1.43 -9.45
C THR A 427 5.49 1.45 -9.83
N PHE A 428 5.22 1.39 -11.14
CA PHE A 428 3.90 1.19 -11.71
C PHE A 428 3.92 -0.07 -12.57
N ARG A 429 3.27 -1.17 -12.14
CA ARG A 429 3.42 -2.48 -12.77
C ARG A 429 2.13 -3.30 -12.78
N TYR A 430 1.94 -4.12 -13.79
CA TYR A 430 0.78 -5.01 -13.96
C TYR A 430 -0.55 -4.29 -13.75
N ASN A 431 -0.67 -3.04 -14.21
CA ASN A 431 -1.92 -2.29 -14.19
C ASN A 431 -2.54 -2.26 -15.59
N ILE A 432 -3.84 -2.06 -15.65
CA ILE A 432 -4.58 -1.80 -16.87
C ILE A 432 -5.16 -0.39 -16.83
N SER A 433 -4.98 0.36 -17.91
CA SER A 433 -5.52 1.71 -18.07
C SER A 433 -6.28 1.82 -19.39
N GLN A 434 -7.46 2.45 -19.36
CA GLN A 434 -8.36 2.56 -20.51
C GLN A 434 -8.91 3.97 -20.66
N TYR A 435 -8.76 4.60 -21.84
CA TYR A 435 -9.40 5.86 -22.23
C TYR A 435 -9.04 7.10 -21.39
N GLU A 436 -7.86 7.17 -20.82
CA GLU A 436 -7.41 8.38 -20.13
C GLU A 436 -7.24 9.56 -21.11
N ASP A 437 -7.55 10.78 -20.68
CA ASP A 437 -7.63 11.95 -21.58
C ASP A 437 -6.29 12.52 -22.00
N MET A 438 -5.24 12.35 -21.22
CA MET A 438 -3.94 13.02 -21.44
C MET A 438 -2.76 12.07 -21.69
N GLY A 439 -3.03 10.80 -21.92
CA GLY A 439 -2.00 9.76 -22.13
C GLY A 439 -1.60 9.05 -20.83
N PRO A 440 -0.79 8.00 -20.94
CA PRO A 440 -0.44 7.15 -19.79
C PRO A 440 0.36 7.82 -18.67
N LEU A 441 1.31 8.71 -18.98
CA LEU A 441 2.42 9.01 -18.07
C LEU A 441 2.59 10.51 -17.82
N ASP A 442 2.92 10.86 -16.57
CA ASP A 442 3.25 12.21 -16.13
C ASP A 442 4.43 12.20 -15.14
N PRO A 443 5.69 12.10 -15.61
CA PRO A 443 6.85 12.21 -14.74
C PRO A 443 7.15 13.68 -14.45
N ALA A 444 6.31 14.30 -13.65
CA ALA A 444 6.39 15.72 -13.30
C ALA A 444 7.60 16.03 -12.39
N GLY A 445 8.33 17.06 -12.72
CA GLY A 445 9.50 17.49 -11.94
C GLY A 445 10.73 16.59 -12.13
N ASN A 446 11.51 16.40 -11.06
CA ASN A 446 12.77 15.66 -11.06
C ASN A 446 12.64 14.32 -10.30
N SER A 447 11.52 13.63 -10.45
CA SER A 447 11.37 12.27 -9.92
C SER A 447 12.56 11.39 -10.37
N GLY A 448 12.97 10.45 -9.54
CA GLY A 448 14.16 9.64 -9.78
C GLY A 448 13.94 8.14 -9.61
N ASN A 449 14.66 7.37 -10.42
CA ASN A 449 14.70 5.90 -10.29
C ASN A 449 13.33 5.23 -10.37
N CYS A 450 12.38 5.78 -11.17
CA CYS A 450 11.03 5.24 -11.32
C CYS A 450 10.97 4.19 -12.44
N GLN A 451 10.16 3.15 -12.24
CA GLN A 451 9.94 2.07 -13.21
C GLN A 451 8.46 1.96 -13.58
N VAL A 452 8.18 1.75 -14.86
CA VAL A 452 6.86 1.45 -15.42
C VAL A 452 6.99 0.17 -16.23
N TYR A 453 6.46 -0.94 -15.73
CA TYR A 453 6.67 -2.20 -16.43
C TYR A 453 5.48 -3.18 -16.35
N ASN A 454 5.35 -4.02 -17.38
CA ASN A 454 4.27 -4.99 -17.49
C ASN A 454 2.88 -4.37 -17.30
N ASN A 455 2.62 -3.19 -17.89
CA ASN A 455 1.29 -2.57 -17.89
C ASN A 455 0.66 -2.68 -19.28
N THR A 456 -0.67 -2.61 -19.32
CA THR A 456 -1.43 -2.48 -20.56
C THR A 456 -2.14 -1.12 -20.58
N PHE A 457 -1.71 -0.24 -21.49
CA PHE A 457 -2.28 1.08 -21.71
C PHE A 457 -3.11 1.06 -23.00
N TYR A 458 -4.44 1.11 -22.87
CA TYR A 458 -5.35 1.30 -24.00
C TYR A 458 -5.60 2.80 -24.19
N ILE A 459 -4.87 3.37 -25.14
CA ILE A 459 -4.82 4.82 -25.42
C ILE A 459 -5.94 5.16 -26.40
N LYS A 460 -6.79 6.10 -26.02
CA LYS A 460 -7.96 6.44 -26.82
C LYS A 460 -7.59 7.03 -28.19
N GLU A 461 -8.48 6.85 -29.16
CA GLU A 461 -8.32 7.42 -30.49
C GLU A 461 -8.19 8.94 -30.45
N GLY A 462 -7.29 9.47 -31.26
CA GLY A 462 -7.01 10.92 -31.34
C GLY A 462 -5.88 11.41 -30.43
N LEU A 463 -5.40 10.62 -29.51
CA LEU A 463 -4.17 10.93 -28.76
C LEU A 463 -2.92 10.55 -29.59
N ASN A 464 -1.94 11.45 -29.59
CA ASN A 464 -0.65 11.27 -30.26
C ASN A 464 0.54 11.44 -29.32
N THR A 465 0.35 11.13 -28.05
CA THR A 465 1.37 11.21 -27.01
C THR A 465 1.11 10.16 -25.93
N ILE A 466 2.18 9.75 -25.25
CA ILE A 466 2.09 8.98 -24.00
C ILE A 466 2.29 9.89 -22.78
N TRP A 467 2.51 11.18 -22.98
CA TRP A 467 2.86 12.15 -21.95
C TRP A 467 1.73 13.13 -21.66
N HIS A 468 1.57 13.48 -20.39
CA HIS A 468 0.68 14.56 -19.98
C HIS A 468 1.05 15.87 -20.68
N ARG A 469 0.06 16.64 -21.14
CA ARG A 469 0.31 17.81 -22.01
C ARG A 469 0.86 19.03 -21.29
N SER A 470 0.52 19.22 -20.03
CA SER A 470 0.75 20.47 -19.29
C SER A 470 1.93 20.44 -18.36
N HIS A 471 2.43 19.26 -17.99
CA HIS A 471 3.54 19.11 -17.07
C HIS A 471 4.86 18.94 -17.81
N GLY A 472 5.97 19.24 -17.15
CA GLY A 472 7.26 19.34 -17.80
C GLY A 472 7.90 18.00 -18.22
N ASN A 473 7.35 16.86 -17.80
CA ASN A 473 7.84 15.51 -18.13
C ASN A 473 9.34 15.30 -17.94
N GLY A 474 9.95 16.00 -16.95
CA GLY A 474 11.41 16.06 -16.78
C GLY A 474 12.02 14.86 -16.08
N GLY A 475 11.26 14.10 -15.28
CA GLY A 475 11.75 12.97 -14.51
C GLY A 475 12.21 11.79 -15.36
N PRO A 476 13.33 11.11 -15.03
CA PRO A 476 13.72 9.87 -15.67
C PRO A 476 12.75 8.74 -15.30
N VAL A 477 12.40 7.92 -16.29
CA VAL A 477 11.55 6.74 -16.13
C VAL A 477 12.04 5.61 -17.02
N ASP A 478 12.12 4.40 -16.49
CA ASP A 478 12.37 3.20 -17.28
C ASP A 478 11.04 2.51 -17.60
N MET A 479 10.81 2.29 -18.88
CA MET A 479 9.60 1.65 -19.40
C MET A 479 9.93 0.31 -20.05
N GLU A 480 9.40 -0.76 -19.45
CA GLU A 480 9.80 -2.13 -19.79
C GLU A 480 8.57 -3.05 -19.89
N ASN A 481 8.52 -3.89 -20.89
CA ASN A 481 7.43 -4.86 -21.07
C ASN A 481 6.01 -4.26 -21.09
N ASN A 482 5.79 -3.00 -21.46
CA ASN A 482 4.46 -2.43 -21.52
C ASN A 482 3.81 -2.62 -22.89
N ILE A 483 2.49 -2.77 -22.93
CA ILE A 483 1.69 -2.64 -24.14
C ILE A 483 1.20 -1.18 -24.24
N PHE A 484 1.64 -0.47 -25.29
CA PHE A 484 1.09 0.82 -25.70
C PHE A 484 0.14 0.58 -26.88
N TYR A 485 -1.15 0.42 -26.58
CA TYR A 485 -2.18 0.11 -27.57
C TYR A 485 -2.91 1.40 -27.98
N PHE A 486 -2.55 1.99 -29.13
CA PHE A 486 -3.24 3.16 -29.67
C PHE A 486 -4.48 2.73 -30.47
N ALA A 487 -5.66 3.12 -29.96
CA ALA A 487 -6.93 2.79 -30.60
C ALA A 487 -7.08 3.46 -31.98
N GLY A 488 -7.94 2.91 -32.82
CA GLY A 488 -8.21 3.40 -34.18
C GLY A 488 -7.53 2.56 -35.26
N ASN A 489 -7.82 2.92 -36.53
CA ASN A 489 -7.39 2.18 -37.69
C ASN A 489 -6.22 2.82 -38.47
N THR A 490 -5.87 4.05 -38.12
CA THR A 490 -4.78 4.79 -38.77
C THR A 490 -3.58 4.84 -37.83
N PRO A 491 -2.37 4.48 -38.31
CA PRO A 491 -1.18 4.52 -37.49
C PRO A 491 -0.91 5.93 -36.94
N VAL A 492 -0.74 6.01 -35.63
CA VAL A 492 -0.53 7.27 -34.92
C VAL A 492 0.95 7.67 -34.99
N THR A 493 1.22 8.90 -35.38
CA THR A 493 2.56 9.49 -35.25
C THR A 493 2.70 10.11 -33.86
N VAL A 494 3.41 9.43 -32.97
CA VAL A 494 3.71 9.96 -31.64
C VAL A 494 4.77 11.05 -31.79
N ASN A 495 4.48 12.24 -31.31
CA ASN A 495 5.29 13.44 -31.53
C ASN A 495 6.67 13.37 -30.85
N ASP A 496 6.69 12.92 -29.63
CA ASP A 496 7.92 12.80 -28.83
C ASP A 496 7.82 11.61 -27.87
N TRP A 497 8.69 10.63 -28.04
CA TRP A 497 8.77 9.46 -27.17
C TRP A 497 9.68 9.71 -25.95
N ASN A 498 10.58 10.67 -26.03
CA ASN A 498 11.59 10.87 -24.99
C ASN A 498 11.81 12.34 -24.67
N PRO A 499 10.78 13.03 -24.16
CA PRO A 499 10.96 14.41 -23.71
C PRO A 499 12.04 14.45 -22.62
N SER A 500 12.93 15.43 -22.72
CA SER A 500 14.08 15.60 -21.83
C SER A 500 15.24 14.60 -22.02
N GLY A 501 15.13 13.62 -22.92
CA GLY A 501 16.23 12.72 -23.30
C GLY A 501 16.64 11.70 -22.23
N ASN A 502 15.86 11.48 -21.18
CA ASN A 502 16.20 10.67 -20.00
C ASN A 502 15.23 9.50 -19.75
N LYS A 503 14.40 9.16 -20.74
CA LYS A 503 13.52 8.00 -20.68
C LYS A 503 14.20 6.80 -21.36
N THR A 504 14.05 5.63 -20.78
CA THR A 504 14.54 4.38 -21.38
C THR A 504 13.36 3.47 -21.74
N PHE A 505 13.54 2.70 -22.79
CA PHE A 505 12.55 1.76 -23.30
C PHE A 505 13.19 0.42 -23.59
N SER A 506 12.55 -0.66 -23.17
CA SER A 506 13.04 -2.01 -23.43
C SER A 506 11.90 -3.02 -23.46
N ASN A 507 11.83 -3.83 -24.52
CA ASN A 507 10.86 -4.90 -24.68
C ASN A 507 9.39 -4.46 -24.60
N ASN A 508 9.05 -3.24 -25.03
CA ASN A 508 7.65 -2.83 -25.09
C ASN A 508 6.98 -3.24 -26.40
N LEU A 509 5.67 -3.40 -26.37
CA LEU A 509 4.84 -3.60 -27.56
C LEU A 509 4.15 -2.28 -27.94
N TYR A 510 4.27 -1.93 -29.22
CA TYR A 510 3.71 -0.72 -29.81
C TYR A 510 2.69 -1.11 -30.87
N TYR A 511 1.39 -0.90 -30.57
CA TYR A 511 0.30 -1.17 -31.49
C TYR A 511 -0.15 0.09 -32.20
N ASN A 512 -0.25 0.04 -33.53
CA ASN A 512 -0.82 1.07 -34.39
C ASN A 512 -0.11 2.42 -34.31
N VAL A 513 1.23 2.44 -34.29
CA VAL A 513 2.05 3.67 -34.34
C VAL A 513 3.00 3.65 -35.53
N SER A 514 3.33 4.83 -36.04
CA SER A 514 4.27 5.02 -37.17
C SER A 514 5.66 5.48 -36.72
N THR A 515 5.82 5.91 -35.47
CA THR A 515 7.09 6.34 -34.87
C THR A 515 7.37 5.54 -33.60
N TYR A 516 8.64 5.31 -33.29
CA TYR A 516 9.05 4.45 -32.17
C TYR A 516 10.17 5.09 -31.36
N PRO A 517 10.24 4.83 -30.05
CA PRO A 517 11.42 5.20 -29.26
C PRO A 517 12.61 4.28 -29.62
N ASN A 518 13.76 4.59 -29.04
CA ASN A 518 14.91 3.69 -29.07
C ASN A 518 14.68 2.54 -28.07
N ASP A 519 14.08 1.48 -28.56
CA ASP A 519 13.78 0.24 -27.83
C ASP A 519 14.35 -0.92 -28.66
N ALA A 520 15.43 -1.54 -28.16
CA ALA A 520 16.18 -2.54 -28.93
C ALA A 520 15.37 -3.81 -29.25
N ASN A 521 14.44 -4.17 -28.36
CA ASN A 521 13.61 -5.38 -28.47
C ASN A 521 12.12 -5.05 -28.66
N ALA A 522 11.83 -3.89 -29.26
CA ALA A 522 10.46 -3.43 -29.49
C ALA A 522 9.66 -4.43 -30.35
N VAL A 523 8.49 -4.82 -29.86
CA VAL A 523 7.48 -5.53 -30.65
C VAL A 523 6.59 -4.49 -31.34
N LYS A 524 6.64 -4.44 -32.67
CA LYS A 524 5.95 -3.44 -33.49
C LYS A 524 4.85 -4.11 -34.28
N VAL A 525 3.60 -3.69 -34.05
CA VAL A 525 2.44 -4.31 -34.69
C VAL A 525 1.51 -3.27 -35.29
N ASN A 526 0.91 -3.62 -36.44
CA ASN A 526 -0.04 -2.76 -37.12
C ASN A 526 -1.47 -2.96 -36.59
N ALA A 527 -2.34 -2.00 -36.89
CA ALA A 527 -3.78 -2.17 -36.67
C ALA A 527 -4.31 -3.46 -37.33
N GLY A 528 -5.17 -4.17 -36.62
CA GLY A 528 -5.71 -5.46 -37.05
C GLY A 528 -4.91 -6.69 -36.60
N THR A 529 -3.74 -6.50 -35.96
CA THR A 529 -3.03 -7.62 -35.32
C THR A 529 -3.73 -7.95 -33.99
N GLU A 530 -4.02 -9.24 -33.78
CA GLU A 530 -4.61 -9.72 -32.54
C GLU A 530 -3.55 -9.76 -31.44
N VAL A 531 -3.53 -8.72 -30.57
CA VAL A 531 -2.64 -8.62 -29.41
C VAL A 531 -3.38 -9.02 -28.15
N LEU A 532 -4.58 -8.49 -27.97
CA LEU A 532 -5.46 -8.70 -26.82
C LEU A 532 -6.78 -9.31 -27.31
N VAL A 533 -7.47 -10.03 -26.43
CA VAL A 533 -8.74 -10.73 -26.78
C VAL A 533 -9.81 -9.76 -27.28
N ASN A 534 -10.03 -8.67 -26.55
CA ASN A 534 -11.00 -7.64 -26.93
C ASN A 534 -10.65 -6.30 -26.24
N PRO A 535 -9.60 -5.60 -26.71
CA PRO A 535 -9.12 -4.38 -26.07
C PRO A 535 -10.17 -3.27 -26.10
N GLY A 536 -10.27 -2.50 -25.00
CA GLY A 536 -11.26 -1.46 -24.82
C GLY A 536 -12.62 -1.95 -24.31
N SER A 537 -12.77 -3.24 -24.00
CA SER A 537 -14.01 -3.82 -23.48
C SER A 537 -14.11 -3.88 -21.96
N GLY A 538 -13.14 -3.34 -21.23
CA GLY A 538 -13.26 -3.16 -19.78
C GLY A 538 -14.41 -2.23 -19.42
N PRO A 539 -14.83 -2.17 -18.15
CA PRO A 539 -15.78 -1.19 -17.68
C PRO A 539 -15.42 0.20 -18.18
N ASP A 540 -16.36 0.94 -18.68
CA ASP A 540 -16.16 2.24 -19.31
C ASP A 540 -17.17 3.27 -18.76
N SER A 541 -16.65 4.22 -18.01
CA SER A 541 -17.44 5.30 -17.42
C SER A 541 -18.15 6.20 -18.45
N VAL A 542 -17.60 6.32 -19.65
CA VAL A 542 -18.18 7.16 -20.69
C VAL A 542 -19.42 6.52 -21.30
N ALA A 543 -19.37 5.20 -21.53
CA ALA A 543 -20.44 4.49 -22.21
C ALA A 543 -21.49 3.88 -21.28
N THR A 544 -21.10 3.39 -20.11
CA THR A 544 -21.97 2.53 -19.29
C THR A 544 -22.12 2.90 -17.84
N ASP A 545 -21.35 3.82 -17.33
CA ASP A 545 -21.35 4.17 -15.90
C ASP A 545 -21.10 3.00 -14.97
N LYS A 546 -20.24 2.08 -15.36
CA LYS A 546 -20.01 0.86 -14.62
C LYS A 546 -18.59 0.76 -14.10
N SER A 547 -18.48 0.48 -12.82
CA SER A 547 -17.24 0.04 -12.22
C SER A 547 -17.05 -1.47 -12.38
N ALA A 548 -15.82 -1.93 -12.17
CA ALA A 548 -15.52 -3.35 -12.04
C ALA A 548 -16.05 -3.95 -10.73
N ARG A 549 -16.56 -3.12 -9.83
CA ARG A 549 -17.09 -3.50 -8.51
C ARG A 549 -16.15 -4.35 -7.68
N ARG A 550 -14.87 -4.06 -7.77
CA ARG A 550 -13.84 -4.81 -7.03
C ARG A 550 -14.01 -4.74 -5.51
N HIS A 551 -14.63 -3.69 -5.01
CA HIS A 551 -14.98 -3.55 -3.60
C HIS A 551 -16.07 -4.54 -3.14
N GLU A 552 -16.96 -4.99 -4.06
CA GLU A 552 -18.01 -5.97 -3.77
C GLU A 552 -17.52 -7.40 -3.97
N ASP A 553 -16.68 -7.64 -5.00
CA ASP A 553 -16.12 -8.95 -5.33
C ASP A 553 -14.66 -8.79 -5.84
N PRO A 554 -13.68 -8.78 -4.91
CA PRO A 554 -12.28 -8.65 -5.28
C PRO A 554 -11.75 -9.75 -6.20
N THR A 555 -12.45 -10.89 -6.29
CA THR A 555 -12.05 -12.03 -7.11
C THR A 555 -12.63 -11.99 -8.54
N ALA A 556 -13.57 -11.08 -8.81
CA ALA A 556 -14.20 -10.96 -10.12
C ALA A 556 -13.24 -10.31 -11.13
N THR A 557 -12.54 -11.13 -11.91
CA THR A 557 -11.62 -10.66 -12.96
C THR A 557 -12.18 -10.80 -14.37
N THR A 558 -13.29 -11.50 -14.59
CA THR A 558 -13.84 -11.79 -15.93
C THR A 558 -14.26 -10.54 -16.70
N VAL A 559 -14.57 -9.44 -16.03
CA VAL A 559 -14.88 -8.16 -16.67
C VAL A 559 -13.67 -7.57 -17.40
N PHE A 560 -12.46 -8.06 -17.13
CA PHE A 560 -11.21 -7.66 -17.77
C PHE A 560 -10.71 -8.66 -18.81
N ASP A 561 -11.43 -9.76 -19.09
CA ASP A 561 -10.96 -10.82 -20.00
C ASP A 561 -10.58 -10.30 -21.40
N GLY A 562 -11.13 -9.17 -21.81
CA GLY A 562 -10.74 -8.50 -23.04
C GLY A 562 -9.28 -8.03 -23.09
N TYR A 563 -8.65 -7.88 -21.94
CA TYR A 563 -7.24 -7.49 -21.78
C TYR A 563 -6.26 -8.66 -21.61
N LYS A 564 -6.76 -9.90 -21.61
CA LYS A 564 -5.91 -11.08 -21.74
C LYS A 564 -5.25 -11.11 -23.12
N LEU A 565 -4.10 -11.75 -23.23
CA LEU A 565 -3.42 -11.91 -24.51
C LEU A 565 -4.26 -12.82 -25.44
N ALA A 566 -4.34 -12.45 -26.72
CA ALA A 566 -4.90 -13.32 -27.73
C ALA A 566 -4.03 -14.58 -27.92
N GLU A 567 -4.60 -15.68 -28.37
CA GLU A 567 -3.93 -17.00 -28.51
C GLU A 567 -2.57 -16.94 -29.25
N ASN A 568 -2.48 -16.09 -30.27
CA ASN A 568 -1.26 -15.93 -31.07
C ASN A 568 -0.67 -14.52 -30.92
N SER A 569 -0.85 -13.91 -29.76
CA SER A 569 -0.36 -12.55 -29.48
C SER A 569 1.16 -12.46 -29.63
N PRO A 570 1.67 -11.45 -30.33
CA PRO A 570 3.12 -11.21 -30.40
C PRO A 570 3.73 -10.74 -29.09
N ALA A 571 2.92 -10.52 -28.07
CA ALA A 571 3.35 -10.19 -26.70
C ALA A 571 3.78 -11.43 -25.91
N ILE A 572 3.32 -12.63 -26.34
CA ILE A 572 3.60 -13.90 -25.66
C ILE A 572 5.11 -14.19 -25.71
N ASN A 573 5.70 -14.42 -24.54
CA ASN A 573 7.12 -14.75 -24.36
C ASN A 573 8.09 -13.71 -24.99
N ALA A 574 7.65 -12.47 -25.15
CA ALA A 574 8.44 -11.40 -25.76
C ALA A 574 9.02 -10.40 -24.77
N GLY A 575 8.62 -10.52 -23.51
CA GLY A 575 9.12 -9.68 -22.42
C GLY A 575 10.52 -10.08 -21.95
N LYS A 576 11.01 -9.34 -21.02
CA LYS A 576 12.24 -9.64 -20.27
C LYS A 576 11.97 -9.69 -18.77
N VAL A 577 12.84 -10.33 -18.04
CA VAL A 577 12.83 -10.24 -16.57
C VAL A 577 13.13 -8.81 -16.16
N VAL A 578 12.21 -8.18 -15.47
CA VAL A 578 12.41 -6.88 -14.86
C VAL A 578 12.74 -7.09 -13.40
N VAL A 579 13.87 -6.54 -12.95
CA VAL A 579 14.24 -6.51 -11.53
C VAL A 579 13.67 -5.23 -10.93
N ASP A 580 12.74 -5.41 -9.99
CA ASP A 580 12.21 -4.28 -9.23
C ASP A 580 13.30 -3.65 -8.36
N ARG A 581 13.47 -2.34 -8.46
CA ARG A 581 14.55 -1.61 -7.78
C ARG A 581 14.40 -1.53 -6.26
N ASN A 582 13.18 -1.74 -5.77
CA ASN A 582 12.89 -1.80 -4.34
C ASN A 582 12.97 -3.23 -3.78
N GLY A 583 13.31 -4.21 -4.63
CA GLY A 583 13.35 -5.62 -4.24
C GLY A 583 11.98 -6.24 -3.98
N TYR A 584 10.90 -5.61 -4.42
CA TYR A 584 9.57 -6.23 -4.35
C TYR A 584 9.48 -7.37 -5.34
N THR A 585 9.23 -8.55 -4.82
CA THR A 585 8.91 -9.72 -5.63
C THR A 585 7.42 -9.82 -5.85
N ILE A 586 7.02 -10.16 -7.06
CA ILE A 586 5.65 -10.54 -7.41
C ILE A 586 5.69 -11.92 -8.03
N ASP A 587 4.63 -12.69 -7.85
CA ASP A 587 4.52 -14.07 -8.32
C ASP A 587 3.40 -14.26 -9.36
N HIS A 588 2.56 -13.26 -9.56
CA HIS A 588 1.42 -13.33 -10.47
C HIS A 588 1.19 -12.02 -11.24
N ASP A 589 0.41 -12.11 -12.30
CA ASP A 589 -0.03 -11.03 -13.16
C ASP A 589 -1.32 -10.36 -12.65
N PHE A 590 -1.90 -9.45 -13.44
CA PHE A 590 -3.18 -8.79 -13.14
C PHE A 590 -4.34 -9.77 -12.94
N PHE A 591 -4.32 -10.91 -13.62
CA PHE A 591 -5.37 -11.94 -13.60
C PHE A 591 -5.14 -13.04 -12.56
N GLY A 592 -4.03 -12.99 -11.84
CA GLY A 592 -3.64 -14.00 -10.87
C GLY A 592 -2.90 -15.20 -11.48
N HIS A 593 -2.51 -15.15 -12.76
CA HIS A 593 -1.68 -16.18 -13.36
C HIS A 593 -0.23 -16.03 -12.91
N LYS A 594 0.44 -17.15 -12.70
CA LYS A 594 1.85 -17.14 -12.28
C LYS A 594 2.72 -16.50 -13.37
N ILE A 595 3.61 -15.61 -12.96
CA ILE A 595 4.60 -15.02 -13.87
C ILE A 595 5.54 -16.11 -14.35
N THR A 596 5.72 -16.18 -15.66
CA THR A 596 6.52 -17.23 -16.33
C THR A 596 8.01 -16.91 -16.29
N ALA A 597 8.84 -17.90 -16.65
CA ALA A 597 10.30 -17.75 -16.70
C ALA A 597 10.75 -16.80 -17.83
N VAL A 598 9.96 -16.71 -18.88
CA VAL A 598 10.07 -15.70 -19.94
C VAL A 598 8.77 -14.91 -19.93
N PRO A 599 8.71 -13.77 -19.22
CA PRO A 599 7.45 -13.08 -19.05
C PRO A 599 6.91 -12.50 -20.36
N GLU A 600 5.63 -12.31 -20.41
CA GLU A 600 4.94 -11.64 -21.49
C GLU A 600 5.14 -10.11 -21.45
N ILE A 601 4.80 -9.47 -22.53
CA ILE A 601 4.65 -8.01 -22.57
C ILE A 601 3.21 -7.66 -22.19
N GLY A 602 3.02 -6.73 -21.24
CA GLY A 602 1.71 -6.29 -20.78
C GLY A 602 1.35 -6.79 -19.39
N ALA A 603 0.10 -6.59 -19.01
CA ALA A 603 -0.43 -6.89 -17.68
C ALA A 603 -0.93 -8.33 -17.49
N ALA A 604 -0.88 -9.13 -18.55
CA ALA A 604 -1.37 -10.51 -18.58
C ALA A 604 -0.26 -11.49 -18.94
N GLU A 605 -0.18 -12.58 -18.22
CA GLU A 605 0.62 -13.75 -18.53
C GLU A 605 -0.23 -14.78 -19.31
N SER A 606 0.42 -15.68 -20.03
CA SER A 606 -0.20 -16.80 -20.74
C SER A 606 0.32 -18.13 -20.20
N ASP A 607 -0.37 -19.24 -20.54
CA ASP A 607 0.08 -20.60 -20.20
C ASP A 607 1.09 -21.15 -21.21
N ALA A 608 1.59 -20.34 -22.14
CA ALA A 608 2.49 -20.78 -23.20
C ALA A 608 3.93 -20.97 -22.68
N VAL A 609 4.45 -22.18 -22.77
CA VAL A 609 5.84 -22.50 -22.41
C VAL A 609 6.77 -22.17 -23.57
N ALA A 610 7.61 -21.14 -23.42
CA ALA A 610 8.55 -20.70 -24.46
C ALA A 610 9.87 -21.45 -24.38
N ALA A 611 10.37 -21.70 -23.20
CA ALA A 611 11.66 -22.33 -22.94
C ALA A 611 11.71 -22.99 -21.57
N LEU A 612 12.50 -24.04 -21.42
CA LEU A 612 12.74 -24.66 -20.12
C LEU A 612 13.80 -23.87 -19.35
N VAL A 613 13.37 -22.78 -18.71
CA VAL A 613 14.24 -21.88 -17.97
C VAL A 613 13.86 -21.89 -16.49
N LEU A 614 14.87 -22.00 -15.62
CA LEU A 614 14.74 -21.83 -14.17
C LEU A 614 15.27 -20.47 -13.76
N ARG A 615 14.48 -19.74 -12.96
CA ARG A 615 14.88 -18.47 -12.33
C ARG A 615 14.55 -18.48 -10.86
N SER A 616 15.16 -17.59 -10.10
CA SER A 616 14.84 -17.38 -8.70
C SER A 616 15.08 -15.91 -8.34
N ASN A 617 14.28 -15.42 -7.40
CA ASN A 617 14.51 -14.13 -6.74
C ASN A 617 15.28 -14.30 -5.42
N VAL A 618 15.52 -15.54 -5.00
CA VAL A 618 16.17 -15.90 -3.75
C VAL A 618 17.55 -16.49 -4.00
N TYR A 619 17.68 -17.34 -5.02
CA TYR A 619 18.93 -18.02 -5.37
C TYR A 619 19.57 -17.36 -6.58
N THR A 620 20.88 -17.41 -6.69
CA THR A 620 21.58 -16.97 -7.90
C THR A 620 21.55 -18.05 -8.97
N VAL A 621 20.93 -17.73 -10.11
CA VAL A 621 20.90 -18.61 -11.29
C VAL A 621 21.77 -17.99 -12.39
N SER A 622 22.79 -18.71 -12.84
CA SER A 622 23.71 -18.28 -13.89
C SER A 622 23.96 -19.39 -14.90
N GLY A 623 23.50 -19.19 -16.15
CA GLY A 623 23.49 -20.24 -17.14
C GLY A 623 22.70 -21.46 -16.66
N THR A 624 23.36 -22.62 -16.54
CA THR A 624 22.77 -23.85 -16.00
C THR A 624 23.25 -24.18 -14.58
N THR A 625 23.62 -23.18 -13.81
CA THR A 625 24.02 -23.34 -12.40
C THR A 625 23.12 -22.57 -11.47
N VAL A 626 22.90 -23.12 -10.26
CA VAL A 626 22.16 -22.49 -9.18
C VAL A 626 23.07 -22.45 -7.94
N SER A 627 23.24 -21.28 -7.34
CA SER A 627 24.07 -21.09 -6.14
C SER A 627 23.33 -20.29 -5.06
N ASP A 628 24.00 -20.13 -3.92
CA ASP A 628 23.52 -19.35 -2.77
C ASP A 628 22.26 -19.92 -2.11
N LEU A 629 22.11 -21.26 -2.11
CA LEU A 629 21.04 -21.91 -1.39
C LEU A 629 21.34 -21.85 0.14
N PRO A 630 20.38 -21.38 0.97
CA PRO A 630 20.52 -21.46 2.41
C PRO A 630 20.71 -22.90 2.90
N LYS A 631 21.44 -23.09 4.00
CA LYS A 631 21.62 -24.39 4.61
C LYS A 631 20.27 -25.01 4.98
N ASN A 632 20.12 -26.29 4.70
CA ASN A 632 18.88 -27.06 4.92
C ASN A 632 17.70 -26.67 4.04
N THR A 633 17.90 -25.99 2.91
CA THR A 633 16.84 -25.77 1.92
C THR A 633 16.27 -27.12 1.47
N THR A 634 15.01 -27.40 1.78
CA THR A 634 14.32 -28.62 1.33
C THR A 634 13.90 -28.48 -0.14
N VAL A 635 13.59 -29.60 -0.80
CA VAL A 635 13.02 -29.58 -2.16
C VAL A 635 11.76 -28.74 -2.20
N GLU A 636 10.90 -28.84 -1.18
CA GLU A 636 9.68 -28.03 -1.08
C GLU A 636 10.00 -26.54 -1.00
N ASP A 637 10.95 -26.12 -0.16
CA ASP A 637 11.37 -24.72 -0.03
C ASP A 637 12.06 -24.22 -1.30
N PHE A 638 12.87 -25.09 -1.93
CA PHE A 638 13.49 -24.77 -3.21
C PHE A 638 12.43 -24.47 -4.29
N LEU A 639 11.43 -25.34 -4.45
CA LEU A 639 10.37 -25.18 -5.43
C LEU A 639 9.46 -23.98 -5.19
N LYS A 640 9.30 -23.54 -3.95
CA LYS A 640 8.59 -22.28 -3.62
C LYS A 640 9.35 -21.03 -4.04
N ASN A 641 10.67 -21.11 -4.13
CA ASN A 641 11.57 -19.97 -4.37
C ASN A 641 12.15 -19.93 -5.79
N VAL A 642 11.70 -20.82 -6.67
CA VAL A 642 12.05 -20.81 -8.10
C VAL A 642 10.86 -20.45 -8.96
N ILE A 643 11.13 -19.79 -10.09
CA ILE A 643 10.17 -19.39 -11.10
C ILE A 643 10.38 -20.27 -12.30
N ILE A 644 9.36 -21.02 -12.67
CA ILE A 644 9.30 -21.92 -13.84
C ILE A 644 7.90 -21.85 -14.44
N ASP A 645 7.77 -22.14 -15.73
CA ASP A 645 6.49 -22.09 -16.41
C ASP A 645 5.52 -23.17 -15.92
N ALA A 646 4.23 -22.88 -15.98
CA ALA A 646 3.19 -23.83 -15.65
C ALA A 646 3.26 -25.08 -16.54
N GLY A 647 3.04 -26.25 -15.96
CA GLY A 647 3.10 -27.53 -16.70
C GLY A 647 4.51 -28.11 -16.89
N VAL A 648 5.58 -27.34 -16.61
CA VAL A 648 6.94 -27.87 -16.62
C VAL A 648 7.15 -28.81 -15.42
N THR A 649 7.59 -30.02 -15.70
CA THR A 649 7.95 -30.99 -14.65
C THR A 649 9.36 -30.73 -14.15
N VAL A 650 9.55 -30.67 -12.84
CA VAL A 650 10.85 -30.50 -12.18
C VAL A 650 11.24 -31.79 -11.47
N THR A 651 12.41 -32.31 -11.80
CA THR A 651 13.00 -33.47 -11.11
C THR A 651 14.31 -33.07 -10.48
N ILE A 652 14.47 -33.27 -9.17
CA ILE A 652 15.70 -32.95 -8.44
C ILE A 652 16.37 -34.26 -8.01
N LYS A 653 17.66 -34.42 -8.29
CA LYS A 653 18.43 -35.63 -7.97
C LYS A 653 19.76 -35.32 -7.29
N GLU A 654 20.16 -36.18 -6.36
CA GLU A 654 21.52 -36.31 -5.82
C GLU A 654 22.12 -37.60 -6.35
N GLY A 655 23.00 -37.53 -7.34
CA GLY A 655 23.45 -38.72 -8.10
C GLY A 655 22.24 -39.38 -8.83
N GLU A 656 22.05 -40.69 -8.55
CA GLU A 656 20.92 -41.45 -9.09
C GLU A 656 19.63 -41.35 -8.26
N LYS A 657 19.72 -40.82 -7.03
CA LYS A 657 18.56 -40.70 -6.11
C LYS A 657 17.72 -39.47 -6.46
N GLU A 658 16.46 -39.67 -6.77
CA GLU A 658 15.49 -38.60 -6.83
C GLU A 658 15.11 -38.15 -5.42
N LEU A 659 15.14 -36.80 -5.21
CA LEU A 659 14.84 -36.20 -3.91
C LEU A 659 13.32 -35.94 -3.79
N ILE A 660 12.79 -36.17 -2.60
CA ILE A 660 11.40 -35.89 -2.25
C ILE A 660 11.29 -34.53 -1.50
N ALA A 661 10.08 -34.02 -1.33
CA ALA A 661 9.79 -32.69 -0.78
C ALA A 661 10.56 -32.33 0.50
N THR A 662 10.81 -33.30 1.39
CA THR A 662 11.50 -33.09 2.66
C THR A 662 13.02 -33.31 2.60
N ASP A 663 13.56 -33.81 1.50
CA ASP A 663 15.00 -33.99 1.33
C ASP A 663 15.68 -32.64 1.16
N ILE A 664 16.93 -32.52 1.62
CA ILE A 664 17.71 -31.26 1.51
C ILE A 664 18.43 -31.24 0.16
N VAL A 665 18.32 -30.12 -0.55
CA VAL A 665 19.04 -29.85 -1.80
C VAL A 665 20.45 -29.36 -1.46
N LYS A 666 21.48 -30.12 -1.91
CA LYS A 666 22.89 -29.83 -1.62
C LYS A 666 23.66 -29.48 -2.89
N GLY A 667 24.86 -28.94 -2.70
CA GLY A 667 25.83 -28.79 -3.77
C GLY A 667 26.07 -30.09 -4.53
N GLY A 668 26.06 -30.06 -5.86
CA GLY A 668 26.15 -31.21 -6.75
C GLY A 668 24.79 -31.83 -7.12
N ALA A 669 23.68 -31.43 -6.50
CA ALA A 669 22.35 -31.86 -6.94
C ALA A 669 22.05 -31.34 -8.35
N THR A 670 21.30 -32.13 -9.12
CA THR A 670 20.83 -31.75 -10.47
C THR A 670 19.34 -31.48 -10.44
N ILE A 671 18.92 -30.42 -11.16
CA ILE A 671 17.54 -30.00 -11.31
C ILE A 671 17.21 -30.07 -12.80
N THR A 672 16.38 -31.03 -13.18
CA THR A 672 15.97 -31.23 -14.56
C THR A 672 14.58 -30.69 -14.79
N LEU A 673 14.44 -29.78 -15.76
CA LEU A 673 13.17 -29.28 -16.27
C LEU A 673 12.78 -30.10 -17.49
N SER A 674 11.53 -30.51 -17.58
CA SER A 674 11.00 -31.24 -18.74
C SER A 674 9.56 -30.82 -19.05
N TYR A 675 9.26 -30.77 -20.35
CA TYR A 675 7.93 -30.48 -20.90
C TYR A 675 7.71 -31.30 -22.17
N GLU A 676 6.47 -31.72 -22.42
CA GLU A 676 6.15 -32.56 -23.58
C GLU A 676 6.51 -31.83 -24.87
N GLY A 677 7.30 -32.49 -25.71
CA GLY A 677 7.74 -31.95 -27.01
C GLY A 677 8.99 -31.07 -26.96
N MET A 678 9.58 -30.83 -25.80
CA MET A 678 10.81 -30.04 -25.63
C MET A 678 11.99 -30.88 -25.13
N GLU A 679 13.21 -30.50 -25.50
CA GLU A 679 14.43 -31.12 -24.98
C GLU A 679 14.63 -30.67 -23.52
N SER A 680 14.82 -31.60 -22.59
CA SER A 680 14.99 -31.33 -21.18
C SER A 680 16.24 -30.50 -20.88
N VAL A 681 16.15 -29.56 -19.93
CA VAL A 681 17.27 -28.73 -19.49
C VAL A 681 17.63 -29.10 -18.06
N THR A 682 18.93 -29.28 -17.79
CA THR A 682 19.42 -29.65 -16.46
C THR A 682 20.31 -28.56 -15.89
N TYR A 683 19.99 -28.14 -14.69
CA TYR A 683 20.77 -27.21 -13.85
C TYR A 683 21.53 -28.01 -12.79
N THR A 684 22.68 -27.48 -12.36
CA THR A 684 23.48 -28.06 -11.26
C THR A 684 23.56 -27.08 -10.10
N VAL A 685 23.28 -27.55 -8.90
CA VAL A 685 23.48 -26.77 -7.67
C VAL A 685 24.97 -26.71 -7.37
N VAL A 686 25.49 -25.49 -7.28
CA VAL A 686 26.90 -25.25 -6.95
C VAL A 686 27.06 -25.10 -5.45
N ALA A 687 27.97 -25.87 -4.86
CA ALA A 687 28.31 -25.71 -3.46
C ALA A 687 28.94 -24.33 -3.21
N SER A 688 28.50 -23.65 -2.18
CA SER A 688 28.98 -22.31 -1.84
C SER A 688 30.47 -22.31 -1.51
N SER A 689 31.21 -21.35 -2.09
CA SER A 689 32.63 -21.11 -1.79
C SER A 689 32.82 -20.02 -0.71
N ASP A 690 31.73 -19.50 -0.13
CA ASP A 690 31.77 -18.40 0.84
C ASP A 690 32.33 -18.89 2.17
N LYS A 691 33.54 -18.47 2.48
CA LYS A 691 34.31 -18.73 3.68
C LYS A 691 34.67 -17.47 4.46
N GLU A 692 33.94 -16.37 4.20
CA GLU A 692 34.22 -15.09 4.83
C GLU A 692 33.61 -14.98 6.22
N LEU A 693 34.33 -14.29 7.09
CA LEU A 693 33.83 -13.85 8.38
C LEU A 693 32.93 -12.61 8.12
N LYS A 694 31.63 -12.76 8.30
CA LYS A 694 30.63 -11.70 7.99
C LYS A 694 30.53 -10.67 9.10
N ASP A 695 30.60 -11.13 10.35
CA ASP A 695 30.60 -10.28 11.54
C ASP A 695 31.39 -10.97 12.66
N CYS A 696 31.97 -10.18 13.54
CA CYS A 696 32.79 -10.67 14.63
C CYS A 696 32.81 -9.69 15.82
N TYR A 697 32.48 -10.20 16.99
CA TYR A 697 32.60 -9.44 18.24
C TYR A 697 34.06 -9.10 18.61
N TYR A 698 35.00 -9.92 18.13
CA TYR A 698 36.42 -9.78 18.44
C TYR A 698 37.13 -8.87 17.44
N GLU A 699 38.21 -8.22 17.88
CA GLU A 699 39.04 -7.43 16.97
C GLU A 699 39.79 -8.36 16.00
N VAL A 700 39.64 -8.14 14.70
CA VAL A 700 40.30 -8.90 13.64
C VAL A 700 41.24 -7.98 12.86
N LYS A 701 42.52 -8.33 12.80
CA LYS A 701 43.55 -7.64 12.01
C LYS A 701 44.20 -8.61 11.03
N GLY A 702 43.83 -8.51 9.76
CA GLY A 702 44.24 -9.48 8.75
C GLY A 702 43.68 -10.88 9.11
N THR A 703 44.57 -11.86 9.30
CA THR A 703 44.25 -13.23 9.72
C THR A 703 44.42 -13.45 11.22
N THR A 704 44.55 -12.41 12.03
CA THR A 704 44.68 -12.54 13.51
C THR A 704 43.39 -12.03 14.17
N MET A 705 42.80 -12.88 15.05
CA MET A 705 41.60 -12.61 15.84
C MET A 705 42.00 -12.53 17.32
N SER A 706 41.77 -11.37 17.94
CA SER A 706 42.09 -11.14 19.35
C SER A 706 40.90 -11.57 20.24
N VAL A 707 41.00 -12.79 20.79
CA VAL A 707 39.99 -13.30 21.71
C VAL A 707 40.41 -13.02 23.15
N PRO A 708 39.71 -12.17 23.91
CA PRO A 708 40.05 -11.89 25.29
C PRO A 708 39.92 -13.15 26.16
N TYR A 709 41.01 -13.60 26.77
CA TYR A 709 41.01 -14.70 27.72
C TYR A 709 41.99 -14.42 28.85
N THR A 710 41.72 -15.00 30.01
CA THR A 710 42.64 -15.00 31.15
C THR A 710 42.87 -16.42 31.63
N ASP A 711 44.01 -16.67 32.26
CA ASP A 711 44.34 -18.00 32.86
C ASP A 711 43.26 -18.47 33.87
N LYS A 712 42.43 -17.56 34.38
CA LYS A 712 41.38 -17.85 35.34
C LYS A 712 39.97 -18.00 34.72
N ASN A 713 39.78 -17.55 33.50
CA ASN A 713 38.51 -17.61 32.79
C ASN A 713 38.77 -17.63 31.27
N PRO A 714 39.27 -18.75 30.73
CA PRO A 714 39.49 -18.87 29.29
C PRO A 714 38.15 -18.92 28.54
N ALA A 715 38.10 -18.34 27.36
CA ALA A 715 36.95 -18.47 26.46
C ALA A 715 36.85 -19.93 25.96
N THR A 716 35.68 -20.51 25.89
CA THR A 716 35.45 -21.83 25.28
C THR A 716 35.24 -21.72 23.77
N VAL A 717 35.44 -22.80 23.04
CA VAL A 717 35.16 -22.91 21.60
C VAL A 717 33.71 -22.48 21.32
N LYS A 718 32.75 -22.90 22.15
CA LYS A 718 31.34 -22.52 22.02
C LYS A 718 31.12 -21.01 22.10
N GLU A 719 31.78 -20.34 23.04
CA GLU A 719 31.69 -18.89 23.21
C GLU A 719 32.30 -18.13 22.01
N VAL A 720 33.42 -18.63 21.48
CA VAL A 720 34.02 -18.03 20.28
C VAL A 720 33.10 -18.19 19.08
N LYS A 721 32.56 -19.37 18.83
CA LYS A 721 31.60 -19.61 17.74
C LYS A 721 30.33 -18.78 17.87
N ALA A 722 29.85 -18.54 19.09
CA ALA A 722 28.65 -17.75 19.36
C ALA A 722 28.83 -16.22 19.09
N ASN A 723 30.06 -15.74 19.03
CA ASN A 723 30.42 -14.33 18.85
C ASN A 723 30.95 -14.01 17.46
N ILE A 724 30.70 -14.89 16.49
CA ILE A 724 31.05 -14.67 15.07
C ILE A 724 29.87 -15.07 14.18
N THR A 725 29.79 -14.42 13.04
CA THR A 725 28.85 -14.74 11.97
C THR A 725 29.62 -15.11 10.70
N VAL A 726 29.28 -16.21 10.09
CA VAL A 726 29.79 -16.70 8.81
C VAL A 726 28.62 -16.93 7.85
N ALA A 727 28.90 -17.30 6.59
CA ALA A 727 27.83 -17.70 5.67
C ALA A 727 27.04 -18.90 6.23
N ASP A 728 25.74 -18.95 5.98
CA ASP A 728 24.83 -20.00 6.51
C ASP A 728 25.26 -21.41 6.09
N THR A 729 25.92 -21.56 4.94
CA THR A 729 26.44 -22.84 4.42
C THR A 729 27.81 -23.19 4.95
N ALA A 730 28.53 -22.26 5.57
CA ALA A 730 29.87 -22.50 6.09
C ALA A 730 29.83 -23.18 7.49
N THR A 731 30.89 -23.88 7.82
CA THR A 731 31.12 -24.47 9.16
C THR A 731 32.29 -23.81 9.82
N VAL A 732 32.25 -23.75 11.16
CA VAL A 732 33.35 -23.17 11.97
C VAL A 732 33.91 -24.23 12.89
N SER A 733 35.22 -24.40 12.84
CA SER A 733 35.98 -25.24 13.77
C SER A 733 37.11 -24.44 14.42
N VAL A 734 37.53 -24.87 15.62
CA VAL A 734 38.75 -24.38 16.29
C VAL A 734 39.71 -25.51 16.39
N LEU A 735 40.95 -25.28 15.94
CA LEU A 735 42.00 -26.29 15.83
C LEU A 735 43.16 -25.97 16.77
N ASN A 736 43.69 -26.98 17.42
CA ASN A 736 44.98 -26.96 18.10
C ASN A 736 45.96 -27.87 17.33
N GLY A 737 46.80 -27.25 16.49
CA GLY A 737 47.53 -27.97 15.46
C GLY A 737 46.59 -28.58 14.43
N GLU A 738 46.57 -29.89 14.25
CA GLU A 738 45.68 -30.60 13.34
C GLU A 738 44.39 -31.14 14.02
N ASN A 739 44.28 -30.99 15.35
CA ASN A 739 43.15 -31.56 16.10
C ASN A 739 42.04 -30.53 16.27
N GLU A 740 40.82 -30.87 15.86
CA GLU A 740 39.62 -30.09 16.13
C GLU A 740 39.22 -30.21 17.61
N LEU A 741 38.94 -29.08 18.23
CA LEU A 741 38.52 -28.95 19.62
C LEU A 741 37.01 -29.09 19.77
N ALA A 742 36.58 -29.67 20.90
CA ALA A 742 35.18 -29.74 21.28
C ALA A 742 34.69 -28.36 21.77
N ASP A 743 33.39 -28.11 21.69
CA ASP A 743 32.78 -26.83 22.11
C ASP A 743 33.03 -26.48 23.61
N THR A 744 33.36 -27.47 24.44
CA THR A 744 33.70 -27.31 25.86
C THR A 744 35.17 -27.01 26.11
N ASP A 745 36.02 -27.13 25.10
CA ASP A 745 37.47 -26.94 25.25
C ASP A 745 37.78 -25.43 25.32
N ASN A 746 38.85 -25.14 26.06
CA ASN A 746 39.33 -23.78 26.20
C ASN A 746 40.16 -23.32 24.99
N VAL A 747 39.95 -22.10 24.59
CA VAL A 747 40.67 -21.46 23.49
C VAL A 747 41.87 -20.70 24.05
N VAL A 748 43.06 -20.88 23.44
CA VAL A 748 44.29 -20.18 23.82
C VAL A 748 45.01 -19.65 22.59
N ALA A 749 45.93 -18.70 22.79
CA ALA A 749 46.71 -18.10 21.71
C ALA A 749 47.48 -19.16 20.90
N GLY A 750 47.53 -18.94 19.60
CA GLY A 750 48.16 -19.84 18.63
C GLY A 750 47.22 -20.89 18.05
N MET A 751 46.02 -21.05 18.57
CA MET A 751 44.98 -21.90 17.96
C MET A 751 44.44 -21.22 16.66
N ILE A 752 43.81 -22.05 15.83
CA ILE A 752 43.26 -21.60 14.53
C ILE A 752 41.76 -21.74 14.56
N LEU A 753 41.07 -20.62 14.32
CA LEU A 753 39.64 -20.64 13.95
C LEU A 753 39.57 -20.82 12.43
N ARG A 754 38.99 -21.93 11.99
CA ARG A 754 38.80 -22.25 10.58
C ARG A 754 37.37 -22.12 10.17
N ILE A 755 37.11 -21.35 9.13
CA ILE A 755 35.83 -21.27 8.42
C ILE A 755 35.96 -22.14 7.18
N THR A 756 35.11 -23.16 7.06
CA THR A 756 35.09 -24.07 5.92
C THR A 756 33.79 -23.83 5.13
N ALA A 757 33.91 -23.39 3.87
CA ALA A 757 32.80 -23.27 2.96
C ALA A 757 32.20 -24.64 2.58
N GLU A 758 31.01 -24.66 2.01
CA GLU A 758 30.34 -25.90 1.59
C GLU A 758 31.16 -26.69 0.56
N ASN A 759 31.86 -26.01 -0.32
CA ASN A 759 32.74 -26.63 -1.33
C ASN A 759 34.07 -27.17 -0.77
N GLY A 760 34.32 -27.00 0.54
CA GLY A 760 35.52 -27.44 1.22
C GLY A 760 36.64 -26.41 1.28
N ASP A 761 36.50 -25.26 0.66
CA ASP A 761 37.49 -24.16 0.77
C ASP A 761 37.54 -23.64 2.20
N THR A 762 38.73 -23.28 2.66
CA THR A 762 38.92 -22.82 4.04
C THR A 762 39.48 -21.40 4.12
N ASN A 763 39.16 -20.71 5.22
CA ASN A 763 39.78 -19.47 5.64
C ASN A 763 40.14 -19.56 7.12
N ASP A 764 41.42 -19.34 7.47
CA ASP A 764 41.97 -19.54 8.78
C ASP A 764 42.31 -18.23 9.47
N TYR A 765 41.92 -18.08 10.72
CA TYR A 765 42.27 -16.99 11.61
C TYR A 765 43.07 -17.51 12.80
N ILE A 766 44.25 -16.93 13.08
CA ILE A 766 45.04 -17.23 14.24
C ILE A 766 44.49 -16.50 15.45
N ILE A 767 44.15 -17.23 16.48
CA ILE A 767 43.69 -16.67 17.76
C ILE A 767 44.88 -16.13 18.54
N ALA A 768 44.74 -14.84 18.98
CA ALA A 768 45.79 -14.11 19.69
C ALA A 768 45.27 -13.48 20.98
#